data_015eb2ac392893122daa4f1a3a394770
#
_entry.id   015eb2ac392893122daa4f1a3a394770
#
_cell.length_a   1.000
_cell.length_b   1.000
_cell.length_c   1.000
_cell.angle_alpha   90.00
_cell.angle_beta   90.00
_cell.angle_gamma   90.00
#
_symmetry.space_group_name_H-M   'P 1'
#
loop_
_entity.id
_entity.type
_entity.pdbx_description
1 polymer ?
#
loop_
_entity_poly.entity_id
_entity_poly.type
_entity_poly.pdbx_seq_one_letter_code
_entity_poly.pdbx_strand_id
1 'polypeptide(L)'
;MDVISKQKMRYDAFISYRHSDLDKFVAEELHKQLETFKVPKNIADKCNKKKINRIFRDKDELPITSNLADPILNALRESEFLIVICSPRLKESLWCKREIENFIEMHGQENVLAVLIEGEPKDSFPEELLYRKKTITLENGETKEITEAIEPLAADVRGKNKKEIKKLIKIEMLRLLASMLQCNFDDLKQRHKERKMHRMLAIAGVICGVGIVFGTVSTVMALRIQEQKKQIDKQYWEALKTNAIMSSDNAMELLETGDRIGAITVARTLLPDNLDKQSIPYTAQAFYALTESLYPYGTGAVLKPVYKIKENAQIDQVILSHDWNKLSVRTKYDKMTVWDIPNKEKLLTVDLNKIADSEVCDEGIAFSGEDKLALLTENEVLLCNLSGSESEHIMQRIPCEGESSTRRILCDAAGKYVVVIYMSEVSVFDAESGEKLSTFHAPENYETTTGEISFLTGDTLILCFDPSLLSGIKEEIKIQIVECQSGNIQKEFSVPYGMVAEIAVNNNYLYVAVNGDLGNMTDIYAPANDADIYCFDWRNGGKCWEYHVEKEFINSILVPYEGYDCFLFESYAQITALEGTTGKLIGTFGFGSSIVDIFPLQTADSYIVFTREGGRVSFMPEKNYNVETAGVFVPATDNIKQVIWGNDFVVSLSHLSKELIVYDWYVDEGAKEIFELDNTIDKISVSDNEKYSVVELQGYQLMVVDNNTNEILGSTYCDSYAVGLDFISKDKIQRVESDKVCIYDLQCNLIEEYELCDGYVYADGVTLKGKYAYAEAFESLNLIQCESNKVVGQLSKKVCGYDENDTYMFSNNGDMCVIVDASKEQCRNYEVASGKLIGVADMNATYIENVCFSEDDRSVYFVFEDGKVVQVDSPTMEIKCEIDSLNYITDVIEEKTVYGEKKYYFYNSNGAYVLGEYDGQLKVEQFIDALKGVFPKNEKYWLTNYKTLMEFPIYTYEEILGKADRICYDNSLWNNN
;
A
#
# COMPACT_ATOMS: atom_id res chain seq x y z
N MET A 1 24.65 -27.62 50.98
CA MET A 1 25.81 -26.80 51.35
C MET A 1 26.43 -26.32 50.07
N ASP A 2 26.14 -25.06 49.74
CA ASP A 2 27.14 -24.17 49.15
C ASP A 2 26.47 -22.80 49.05
N VAL A 3 26.94 -21.91 49.93
CA VAL A 3 26.58 -20.50 49.98
C VAL A 3 27.42 -19.85 48.91
N ILE A 4 26.82 -19.72 47.68
CA ILE A 4 27.40 -18.87 46.67
C ILE A 4 27.09 -17.44 47.11
N SER A 5 28.10 -16.72 47.55
CA SER A 5 28.06 -15.29 47.87
C SER A 5 27.55 -14.54 46.65
N LYS A 6 26.36 -13.88 46.78
CA LYS A 6 25.87 -12.93 45.77
C LYS A 6 26.91 -11.86 45.53
N GLN A 7 27.65 -12.02 44.45
CA GLN A 7 28.59 -11.02 43.98
C GLN A 7 27.78 -9.71 43.76
N LYS A 8 28.17 -8.62 44.44
CA LYS A 8 27.48 -7.37 44.37
C LYS A 8 27.68 -6.77 42.99
N MET A 9 26.66 -6.82 42.15
CA MET A 9 26.68 -6.22 40.80
C MET A 9 27.00 -4.73 40.90
N ARG A 10 27.89 -4.26 40.03
CA ARG A 10 28.35 -2.87 39.99
C ARG A 10 27.41 -1.98 39.21
N TYR A 11 26.80 -2.54 38.18
CA TYR A 11 25.82 -1.86 37.28
C TYR A 11 24.47 -2.50 37.39
N ASP A 12 23.43 -1.70 37.35
CA ASP A 12 22.06 -2.20 37.30
C ASP A 12 21.69 -2.66 35.87
N ALA A 13 22.29 -2.05 34.85
CA ALA A 13 22.21 -2.54 33.49
C ALA A 13 23.38 -2.11 32.60
N PHE A 14 23.60 -2.83 31.53
CA PHE A 14 24.48 -2.50 30.40
C PHE A 14 23.62 -2.16 29.19
N ILE A 15 23.90 -1.06 28.48
CA ILE A 15 23.18 -0.70 27.24
C ILE A 15 24.06 -1.09 26.04
N SER A 16 23.62 -2.13 25.30
CA SER A 16 24.24 -2.56 24.04
C SER A 16 23.50 -1.89 22.88
N TYR A 17 24.21 -1.22 22.01
CA TYR A 17 23.67 -0.52 20.87
C TYR A 17 24.69 -0.36 19.76
N ARG A 18 24.21 -0.23 18.51
CA ARG A 18 25.07 0.13 17.38
C ARG A 18 25.32 1.63 17.37
N HIS A 19 26.54 2.05 17.02
CA HIS A 19 26.92 3.46 16.97
C HIS A 19 26.35 4.20 15.74
N SER A 20 25.04 4.07 15.48
CA SER A 20 24.31 4.91 14.54
C SER A 20 23.71 6.13 15.27
N ASP A 21 23.36 7.18 14.53
CA ASP A 21 22.85 8.41 15.12
C ASP A 21 21.54 8.21 15.90
N LEU A 22 20.68 7.31 15.44
CA LEU A 22 19.41 7.00 16.08
C LEU A 22 19.61 6.13 17.33
N ASP A 23 20.37 5.05 17.19
CA ASP A 23 20.67 4.12 18.29
C ASP A 23 21.38 4.86 19.43
N LYS A 24 22.36 5.70 19.09
CA LYS A 24 23.08 6.55 20.03
C LYS A 24 22.15 7.53 20.75
N PHE A 25 21.27 8.19 19.99
CA PHE A 25 20.30 9.13 20.59
C PHE A 25 19.38 8.44 21.59
N VAL A 26 18.86 7.24 21.24
CA VAL A 26 18.00 6.47 22.14
C VAL A 26 18.78 5.96 23.36
N ALA A 27 20.00 5.46 23.16
CA ALA A 27 20.88 5.03 24.26
C ALA A 27 21.16 6.16 25.26
N GLU A 28 21.47 7.36 24.74
CA GLU A 28 21.74 8.55 25.59
C GLU A 28 20.50 8.99 26.37
N GLU A 29 19.34 9.00 25.70
CA GLU A 29 18.10 9.43 26.34
C GLU A 29 17.60 8.40 27.37
N LEU A 30 17.70 7.09 27.07
CA LEU A 30 17.41 6.02 28.01
C LEU A 30 18.33 6.04 29.24
N HIS A 31 19.64 6.13 29.03
CA HIS A 31 20.63 6.20 30.08
C HIS A 31 20.30 7.36 31.05
N LYS A 32 20.12 8.57 30.49
CA LYS A 32 19.76 9.77 31.27
C LYS A 32 18.47 9.61 32.06
N GLN A 33 17.44 9.02 31.47
CA GLN A 33 16.14 8.87 32.12
C GLN A 33 16.16 7.77 33.19
N LEU A 34 16.85 6.66 32.96
CA LEU A 34 16.99 5.59 33.94
C LEU A 34 17.79 6.02 35.18
N GLU A 35 18.92 6.65 34.99
CA GLU A 35 19.77 7.11 36.14
C GLU A 35 19.12 8.23 36.95
N THR A 36 18.29 9.08 36.31
CA THR A 36 17.58 10.14 37.03
C THR A 36 16.28 9.64 37.69
N PHE A 37 15.90 8.38 37.45
CA PHE A 37 14.69 7.84 38.00
C PHE A 37 14.80 7.52 39.49
N LYS A 38 13.89 8.08 40.29
CA LYS A 38 13.82 7.80 41.73
C LYS A 38 12.73 6.75 41.98
N VAL A 39 13.15 5.59 42.44
CA VAL A 39 12.25 4.52 42.78
C VAL A 39 11.24 4.98 43.87
N PRO A 40 9.95 4.77 43.69
CA PRO A 40 8.97 5.08 44.75
C PRO A 40 9.26 4.29 46.03
N LYS A 41 9.11 4.89 47.20
CA LYS A 41 9.49 4.30 48.51
C LYS A 41 8.96 2.87 48.72
N ASN A 42 7.70 2.62 48.41
CA ASN A 42 7.07 1.28 48.60
C ASN A 42 7.61 0.22 47.65
N ILE A 43 8.12 0.62 46.50
CA ILE A 43 8.79 -0.31 45.57
C ILE A 43 10.24 -0.46 46.03
N ALA A 44 10.88 0.62 46.48
CA ALA A 44 12.19 0.61 47.09
C ALA A 44 12.28 -0.34 48.30
N ASP A 45 11.23 -0.38 49.11
CA ASP A 45 11.13 -1.23 50.31
C ASP A 45 10.91 -2.74 49.90
N LYS A 46 10.23 -3.02 48.78
CA LYS A 46 10.02 -4.36 48.27
C LYS A 46 11.23 -4.93 47.54
N CYS A 47 11.88 -4.13 46.74
CA CYS A 47 13.00 -4.57 45.89
C CYS A 47 14.38 -4.21 46.49
N ASN A 48 14.41 -3.64 47.71
CA ASN A 48 15.61 -3.24 48.41
C ASN A 48 16.53 -2.26 47.61
N LYS A 49 15.95 -1.56 46.63
CA LYS A 49 16.64 -0.56 45.79
C LYS A 49 15.94 0.80 45.86
N LYS A 50 16.62 1.83 46.32
CA LYS A 50 16.08 3.22 46.44
C LYS A 50 16.20 4.05 45.16
N LYS A 51 17.09 3.69 44.28
CA LYS A 51 17.34 4.32 42.97
C LYS A 51 17.99 3.30 42.04
N ILE A 52 17.94 3.56 40.77
CA ILE A 52 18.83 2.93 39.80
C ILE A 52 20.21 3.56 40.00
N ASN A 53 21.21 2.73 40.29
CA ASN A 53 22.49 3.23 40.74
C ASN A 53 23.39 3.66 39.60
N ARG A 54 23.67 2.73 38.68
CA ARG A 54 24.60 2.96 37.59
C ARG A 54 24.26 2.12 36.39
N ILE A 55 24.14 2.74 35.27
CA ILE A 55 23.93 2.08 33.97
C ILE A 55 25.21 2.23 33.16
N PHE A 56 25.77 1.12 32.72
CA PHE A 56 26.95 1.14 31.87
C PHE A 56 26.58 1.46 30.41
N ARG A 57 27.34 2.38 29.85
CA ARG A 57 27.30 2.69 28.41
C ARG A 57 28.75 2.92 27.94
N ASP A 58 29.19 2.18 26.94
CA ASP A 58 30.56 2.07 26.47
C ASP A 58 31.30 3.42 26.29
N LYS A 59 30.64 4.46 25.81
CA LYS A 59 31.27 5.74 25.48
C LYS A 59 31.58 6.62 26.68
N ASP A 60 30.88 6.45 27.80
CA ASP A 60 30.97 7.34 28.95
C ASP A 60 31.85 6.77 30.08
N GLU A 61 32.13 5.47 30.04
CA GLU A 61 32.79 4.79 31.14
C GLU A 61 34.13 4.12 30.78
N LEU A 62 34.47 4.04 29.50
CA LEU A 62 35.73 3.41 29.08
C LEU A 62 36.85 4.45 28.91
N PRO A 63 38.00 4.27 29.61
CA PRO A 63 39.18 5.06 29.28
C PRO A 63 39.69 4.69 27.89
N ILE A 64 40.39 5.60 27.25
CA ILE A 64 41.00 5.33 25.93
C ILE A 64 42.10 4.28 26.15
N THR A 65 41.86 3.05 25.73
CA THR A 65 42.82 1.93 25.84
C THR A 65 42.97 1.21 24.48
N SER A 66 44.08 0.55 24.32
CA SER A 66 44.44 -0.21 23.11
C SER A 66 43.68 -1.55 22.98
N ASN A 67 43.01 -2.02 24.03
CA ASN A 67 42.20 -3.25 24.03
C ASN A 67 40.86 -2.95 24.71
N LEU A 68 39.79 -2.97 23.93
CA LEU A 68 38.41 -2.67 24.37
C LEU A 68 37.64 -3.91 24.84
N ALA A 69 38.11 -5.11 24.51
CA ALA A 69 37.36 -6.35 24.76
C ALA A 69 37.23 -6.70 26.25
N ASP A 70 38.29 -6.62 26.98
CA ASP A 70 38.33 -7.02 28.41
C ASP A 70 37.48 -6.11 29.32
N PRO A 71 37.56 -4.75 29.19
CA PRO A 71 36.74 -3.86 29.98
C PRO A 71 35.21 -4.06 29.70
N ILE A 72 34.81 -4.28 28.45
CA ILE A 72 33.42 -4.51 28.07
C ILE A 72 32.93 -5.85 28.66
N LEU A 73 33.73 -6.90 28.55
CA LEU A 73 33.38 -8.21 29.11
C LEU A 73 33.23 -8.16 30.63
N ASN A 74 34.07 -7.39 31.32
CA ASN A 74 33.97 -7.19 32.77
C ASN A 74 32.72 -6.37 33.11
N ALA A 75 32.39 -5.34 32.34
CA ALA A 75 31.18 -4.55 32.56
C ALA A 75 29.91 -5.42 32.34
N LEU A 76 29.90 -6.27 31.35
CA LEU A 76 28.81 -7.25 31.12
C LEU A 76 28.65 -8.20 32.30
N ARG A 77 29.78 -8.75 32.82
CA ARG A 77 29.79 -9.65 33.99
C ARG A 77 29.28 -8.97 35.27
N GLU A 78 29.56 -7.67 35.40
CA GLU A 78 29.21 -6.87 36.59
C GLU A 78 27.83 -6.19 36.46
N SER A 79 27.09 -6.44 35.36
CA SER A 79 25.78 -5.86 35.10
C SER A 79 24.64 -6.86 35.39
N GLU A 80 23.59 -6.38 36.06
CA GLU A 80 22.42 -7.21 36.41
C GLU A 80 21.52 -7.46 35.20
N PHE A 81 21.34 -6.45 34.32
CA PHE A 81 20.54 -6.54 33.10
C PHE A 81 21.34 -6.10 31.90
N LEU A 82 20.95 -6.61 30.72
CA LEU A 82 21.38 -6.10 29.42
C LEU A 82 20.19 -5.45 28.71
N ILE A 83 20.32 -4.18 28.35
CA ILE A 83 19.36 -3.46 27.52
C ILE A 83 19.88 -3.42 26.08
N VAL A 84 19.20 -4.08 25.16
CA VAL A 84 19.60 -4.14 23.76
C VAL A 84 18.74 -3.19 22.94
N ILE A 85 19.36 -2.22 22.26
CA ILE A 85 18.68 -1.31 21.34
C ILE A 85 18.60 -1.96 19.98
N CYS A 86 17.38 -2.38 19.61
CA CYS A 86 17.11 -3.18 18.44
C CYS A 86 16.70 -2.31 17.24
N SER A 87 17.42 -2.46 16.15
CA SER A 87 17.13 -1.92 14.82
C SER A 87 17.50 -2.97 13.77
N PRO A 88 16.98 -2.90 12.53
CA PRO A 88 17.35 -3.88 11.49
C PRO A 88 18.84 -4.00 11.27
N ARG A 89 19.57 -2.92 11.52
CA ARG A 89 21.03 -2.86 11.38
C ARG A 89 21.81 -3.46 12.56
N LEU A 90 21.16 -3.76 13.67
CA LEU A 90 21.81 -4.37 14.83
C LEU A 90 22.35 -5.77 14.48
N LYS A 91 21.63 -6.53 13.66
CA LYS A 91 22.03 -7.88 13.22
C LYS A 91 23.39 -7.92 12.49
N GLU A 92 23.78 -6.79 11.90
CA GLU A 92 25.07 -6.66 11.20
C GLU A 92 26.23 -6.41 12.14
N SER A 93 25.96 -6.08 13.41
CA SER A 93 26.99 -5.76 14.39
C SER A 93 27.51 -7.00 15.10
N LEU A 94 28.65 -7.47 14.70
CA LEU A 94 29.34 -8.59 15.36
C LEU A 94 29.69 -8.31 16.84
N TRP A 95 29.90 -7.04 17.21
CA TRP A 95 30.17 -6.62 18.59
C TRP A 95 28.92 -6.74 19.45
N CYS A 96 27.80 -6.17 19.05
CA CYS A 96 26.57 -6.27 19.83
C CYS A 96 26.10 -7.73 19.94
N LYS A 97 26.28 -8.54 18.89
CA LYS A 97 25.99 -9.96 18.92
C LYS A 97 26.80 -10.66 20.02
N ARG A 98 28.10 -10.44 20.06
CA ARG A 98 28.99 -11.02 21.08
C ARG A 98 28.66 -10.54 22.49
N GLU A 99 28.27 -9.27 22.65
CA GLU A 99 27.81 -8.73 23.93
C GLU A 99 26.57 -9.46 24.43
N ILE A 100 25.60 -9.70 23.54
CA ILE A 100 24.35 -10.41 23.84
C ILE A 100 24.66 -11.88 24.19
N GLU A 101 25.42 -12.57 23.36
CA GLU A 101 25.82 -13.96 23.58
C GLU A 101 26.52 -14.13 24.92
N ASN A 102 27.57 -13.35 25.18
CA ASN A 102 28.32 -13.39 26.44
C ASN A 102 27.44 -13.08 27.65
N PHE A 103 26.53 -12.10 27.52
CA PHE A 103 25.64 -11.76 28.63
C PHE A 103 24.63 -12.88 28.91
N ILE A 104 24.06 -13.47 27.88
CA ILE A 104 23.12 -14.60 28.01
C ILE A 104 23.82 -15.81 28.66
N GLU A 105 25.08 -16.07 28.29
CA GLU A 105 25.86 -17.17 28.87
C GLU A 105 26.15 -16.92 30.36
N MET A 106 26.41 -15.68 30.76
CA MET A 106 26.74 -15.34 32.14
C MET A 106 25.55 -15.19 33.05
N HIS A 107 24.46 -14.60 32.56
CA HIS A 107 23.35 -14.10 33.38
C HIS A 107 21.97 -14.63 32.99
N GLY A 108 21.88 -15.36 31.88
CA GLY A 108 20.60 -15.87 31.35
C GLY A 108 19.86 -14.89 30.45
N GLN A 109 19.05 -15.45 29.56
CA GLN A 109 18.28 -14.66 28.59
C GLN A 109 17.16 -13.84 29.24
N GLU A 110 16.68 -14.24 30.39
CA GLU A 110 15.64 -13.54 31.18
C GLU A 110 16.06 -12.17 31.67
N ASN A 111 17.35 -11.89 31.71
CA ASN A 111 17.91 -10.60 32.13
C ASN A 111 18.23 -9.67 30.96
N VAL A 112 17.82 -10.05 29.72
CA VAL A 112 17.98 -9.22 28.53
C VAL A 112 16.68 -8.50 28.22
N LEU A 113 16.75 -7.18 28.10
CA LEU A 113 15.63 -6.27 27.82
C LEU A 113 15.82 -5.64 26.45
N ALA A 114 14.85 -5.84 25.54
CA ALA A 114 14.90 -5.30 24.21
C ALA A 114 14.20 -3.94 24.11
N VAL A 115 14.78 -3.03 23.32
CA VAL A 115 14.19 -1.73 22.98
C VAL A 115 14.15 -1.59 21.45
N LEU A 116 12.98 -1.55 20.88
CA LEU A 116 12.79 -1.45 19.44
C LEU A 116 12.71 0.01 19.02
N ILE A 117 13.63 0.41 18.14
CA ILE A 117 13.76 1.81 17.70
C ILE A 117 13.44 1.99 16.21
N GLU A 118 13.58 0.97 15.40
CA GLU A 118 13.35 0.99 13.96
C GLU A 118 13.03 -0.41 13.46
N GLY A 119 12.25 -0.53 12.39
CA GLY A 119 11.90 -1.81 11.75
C GLY A 119 10.87 -2.63 12.51
N GLU A 120 10.56 -3.80 11.98
CA GLU A 120 9.68 -4.76 12.66
C GLU A 120 10.48 -5.67 13.61
N PRO A 121 9.86 -6.25 14.66
CA PRO A 121 10.55 -7.11 15.61
C PRO A 121 11.35 -8.23 14.96
N LYS A 122 10.79 -8.92 13.96
CA LYS A 122 11.47 -10.02 13.24
C LYS A 122 12.72 -9.57 12.49
N ASP A 123 12.71 -8.34 12.00
CA ASP A 123 13.83 -7.78 11.24
C ASP A 123 14.89 -7.16 12.15
N SER A 124 14.47 -6.68 13.33
CA SER A 124 15.30 -5.86 14.23
C SER A 124 15.88 -6.62 15.41
N PHE A 125 15.28 -7.74 15.79
CA PHE A 125 15.82 -8.55 16.89
C PHE A 125 16.88 -9.53 16.37
N PRO A 126 18.04 -9.61 17.04
CA PRO A 126 19.02 -10.64 16.76
C PRO A 126 18.49 -12.04 17.16
N GLU A 127 19.03 -13.08 16.53
CA GLU A 127 18.58 -14.45 16.72
C GLU A 127 18.68 -14.91 18.18
N GLU A 128 19.66 -14.42 18.90
CA GLU A 128 19.92 -14.69 20.31
C GLU A 128 18.76 -14.26 21.23
N LEU A 129 17.91 -13.32 20.77
CA LEU A 129 16.72 -12.90 21.48
C LEU A 129 15.44 -13.60 21.00
N LEU A 130 15.46 -14.18 19.81
CA LEU A 130 14.30 -14.86 19.22
C LEU A 130 14.22 -16.33 19.58
N TYR A 131 15.35 -16.94 19.98
CA TYR A 131 15.43 -18.36 20.28
C TYR A 131 16.03 -18.60 21.67
N ARG A 132 15.47 -19.55 22.41
CA ARG A 132 15.99 -19.99 23.71
C ARG A 132 16.41 -21.43 23.65
N LYS A 133 17.63 -21.73 24.09
CA LYS A 133 18.07 -23.09 24.32
C LYS A 133 17.50 -23.60 25.65
N LYS A 134 16.77 -24.69 25.64
CA LYS A 134 16.20 -25.32 26.82
C LYS A 134 16.65 -26.76 26.88
N THR A 135 17.26 -27.13 27.97
CA THR A 135 17.61 -28.51 28.23
C THR A 135 16.42 -29.23 28.86
N ILE A 136 15.84 -30.20 28.16
CA ILE A 136 14.82 -31.07 28.73
C ILE A 136 15.45 -32.41 29.06
N THR A 137 15.17 -32.90 30.22
CA THR A 137 15.52 -34.24 30.64
C THR A 137 14.36 -35.17 30.24
N LEU A 138 14.63 -36.08 29.34
CA LEU A 138 13.70 -37.10 28.93
C LEU A 138 13.53 -38.12 30.05
N GLU A 139 12.39 -38.83 30.05
CA GLU A 139 12.08 -39.88 31.07
C GLU A 139 13.15 -40.99 31.17
N ASN A 140 14.01 -41.10 30.19
CA ASN A 140 15.15 -42.02 30.17
C ASN A 140 16.42 -41.48 30.83
N GLY A 141 16.40 -40.27 31.38
CA GLY A 141 17.54 -39.64 32.06
C GLY A 141 18.55 -38.93 31.14
N GLU A 142 18.32 -38.94 29.81
CA GLU A 142 19.14 -38.19 28.88
C GLU A 142 18.70 -36.75 28.77
N THR A 143 19.65 -35.85 28.70
CA THR A 143 19.38 -34.42 28.49
C THR A 143 19.50 -34.07 27.01
N LYS A 144 18.44 -33.49 26.43
CA LYS A 144 18.45 -32.99 25.07
C LYS A 144 18.23 -31.48 25.05
N GLU A 145 19.09 -30.77 24.36
CA GLU A 145 18.87 -29.35 24.09
C GLU A 145 17.87 -29.20 22.97
N ILE A 146 16.82 -28.43 23.23
CA ILE A 146 15.88 -27.99 22.20
C ILE A 146 15.91 -26.48 22.12
N THR A 147 15.75 -25.97 20.91
CA THR A 147 15.64 -24.55 20.66
C THR A 147 14.17 -24.19 20.57
N GLU A 148 13.70 -23.36 21.48
CA GLU A 148 12.33 -22.86 21.55
C GLU A 148 12.32 -21.42 21.00
N ALA A 149 11.44 -21.14 20.05
CA ALA A 149 11.24 -19.77 19.58
C ALA A 149 10.48 -18.99 20.65
N ILE A 150 10.99 -17.81 21.00
CA ILE A 150 10.36 -16.89 21.95
C ILE A 150 10.11 -15.55 21.26
N GLU A 151 9.05 -14.89 21.67
CA GLU A 151 8.76 -13.53 21.23
C GLU A 151 9.13 -12.57 22.38
N PRO A 152 10.30 -11.89 22.33
CA PRO A 152 10.71 -11.00 23.41
C PRO A 152 9.79 -9.76 23.45
N LEU A 153 9.29 -9.48 24.63
CA LEU A 153 8.56 -8.24 24.88
C LEU A 153 9.53 -7.07 24.86
N ALA A 154 9.46 -6.21 23.85
CA ALA A 154 10.34 -5.07 23.71
C ALA A 154 9.64 -3.77 24.08
N ALA A 155 10.43 -2.83 24.61
CA ALA A 155 10.00 -1.44 24.71
C ALA A 155 10.01 -0.81 23.31
N ASP A 156 8.85 -0.48 22.79
CA ASP A 156 8.72 0.09 21.44
C ASP A 156 8.80 1.62 21.50
N VAL A 157 9.90 2.16 20.98
CA VAL A 157 10.16 3.60 20.96
C VAL A 157 10.28 4.15 19.53
N ARG A 158 9.72 3.43 18.54
CA ARG A 158 9.70 3.85 17.14
C ARG A 158 8.89 5.15 16.99
N GLY A 159 9.49 6.20 16.47
CA GLY A 159 8.84 7.50 16.25
C GLY A 159 9.36 8.21 15.02
N LYS A 160 8.52 9.03 14.40
CA LYS A 160 8.84 9.78 13.17
C LYS A 160 9.93 10.86 13.35
N ASN A 161 10.20 11.26 14.59
CA ASN A 161 11.20 12.29 14.91
C ASN A 161 11.70 12.16 16.35
N LYS A 162 12.83 12.82 16.65
CA LYS A 162 13.46 12.80 17.99
C LYS A 162 12.54 13.24 19.13
N LYS A 163 11.57 14.12 18.87
CA LYS A 163 10.62 14.61 19.88
C LYS A 163 9.60 13.52 20.25
N GLU A 164 9.16 12.78 19.29
CA GLU A 164 8.24 11.65 19.45
C GLU A 164 8.94 10.48 20.15
N ILE A 165 10.14 10.13 19.70
CA ILE A 165 10.98 9.10 20.34
C ILE A 165 11.20 9.43 21.82
N LYS A 166 11.53 10.67 22.17
CA LYS A 166 11.63 11.10 23.57
C LYS A 166 10.35 10.90 24.39
N LYS A 167 9.20 11.11 23.74
CA LYS A 167 7.91 10.89 24.39
C LYS A 167 7.64 9.40 24.62
N LEU A 168 7.97 8.56 23.65
CA LEU A 168 7.83 7.11 23.73
C LEU A 168 8.81 6.52 24.76
N ILE A 169 10.06 6.94 24.76
CA ILE A 169 11.04 6.52 25.78
C ILE A 169 10.52 6.81 27.20
N LYS A 170 9.90 7.94 27.42
CA LYS A 170 9.31 8.27 28.73
C LYS A 170 8.23 7.29 29.20
N ILE A 171 7.52 6.70 28.27
CA ILE A 171 6.45 5.74 28.53
C ILE A 171 7.05 4.34 28.71
N GLU A 172 7.86 3.91 27.76
CA GLU A 172 8.42 2.57 27.69
C GLU A 172 9.52 2.33 28.74
N MET A 173 10.21 3.38 29.16
CA MET A 173 11.16 3.32 30.29
C MET A 173 10.53 2.71 31.56
N LEU A 174 9.25 2.99 31.81
CA LEU A 174 8.57 2.41 32.99
C LEU A 174 8.40 0.89 32.87
N ARG A 175 8.31 0.35 31.67
CA ARG A 175 8.28 -1.10 31.44
C ARG A 175 9.63 -1.72 31.68
N LEU A 176 10.70 -1.08 31.19
CA LEU A 176 12.07 -1.52 31.46
C LEU A 176 12.36 -1.51 32.97
N LEU A 177 11.97 -0.42 33.64
CA LEU A 177 12.12 -0.31 35.09
C LEU A 177 11.29 -1.36 35.86
N ALA A 178 10.11 -1.71 35.39
CA ALA A 178 9.30 -2.76 36.00
C ALA A 178 10.03 -4.11 35.98
N SER A 179 10.68 -4.44 34.85
CA SER A 179 11.50 -5.65 34.74
C SER A 179 12.76 -5.60 35.62
N MET A 180 13.49 -4.48 35.57
CA MET A 180 14.72 -4.31 36.36
C MET A 180 14.49 -4.29 37.89
N LEU A 181 13.31 -3.82 38.32
CA LEU A 181 12.93 -3.76 39.73
C LEU A 181 12.11 -4.97 40.17
N GLN A 182 11.84 -5.92 39.26
CA GLN A 182 10.99 -7.10 39.49
C GLN A 182 9.65 -6.74 40.14
N CYS A 183 9.02 -5.66 39.64
CA CYS A 183 7.74 -5.15 40.15
C CYS A 183 6.71 -5.06 39.03
N ASN A 184 5.42 -5.02 39.41
CA ASN A 184 4.36 -4.84 38.44
C ASN A 184 4.44 -3.44 37.79
N PHE A 185 4.31 -3.43 36.48
CA PHE A 185 4.29 -2.18 35.70
C PHE A 185 3.23 -1.20 36.18
N ASP A 186 2.05 -1.70 36.56
CA ASP A 186 0.95 -0.88 37.06
C ASP A 186 1.29 -0.19 38.39
N ASP A 187 2.06 -0.83 39.24
CA ASP A 187 2.54 -0.23 40.51
C ASP A 187 3.47 1.00 40.24
N LEU A 188 4.31 0.93 39.21
CA LEU A 188 5.18 2.02 38.81
C LEU A 188 4.43 3.17 38.14
N LYS A 189 3.47 2.86 37.29
CA LYS A 189 2.70 3.81 36.49
C LYS A 189 1.71 4.62 37.32
N GLN A 190 0.96 3.96 38.21
CA GLN A 190 -0.01 4.62 39.09
C GLN A 190 0.67 5.59 40.04
N ARG A 191 1.79 5.23 40.64
CA ARG A 191 2.45 6.03 41.69
C ARG A 191 3.33 7.18 41.18
N HIS A 192 3.69 7.14 39.93
CA HIS A 192 4.30 8.33 39.30
C HIS A 192 3.24 9.45 39.16
N LYS A 193 1.97 9.14 39.01
CA LYS A 193 0.85 10.08 39.04
C LYS A 193 0.50 10.51 40.46
N GLU A 194 0.54 9.62 41.44
CA GLU A 194 0.19 9.89 42.85
C GLU A 194 1.15 10.88 43.52
N ARG A 195 2.45 10.88 43.20
CA ARG A 195 3.39 11.89 43.78
C ARG A 195 3.01 13.33 43.45
N LYS A 196 2.28 13.55 42.38
CA LYS A 196 1.75 14.89 42.06
C LYS A 196 0.54 15.27 42.90
N MET A 197 -0.24 14.29 43.35
CA MET A 197 -1.48 14.48 44.06
C MET A 197 -1.33 14.58 45.60
N HIS A 198 -0.37 13.83 46.19
CA HIS A 198 -0.17 13.81 47.64
C HIS A 198 0.35 15.12 48.27
N ARG A 199 0.88 16.04 47.46
CA ARG A 199 1.24 17.36 47.97
C ARG A 199 0.06 18.31 48.22
N MET A 200 -1.12 17.98 47.66
CA MET A 200 -2.31 18.82 47.83
C MET A 200 -3.28 18.34 48.93
N LEU A 201 -3.14 17.12 49.44
CA LEU A 201 -4.09 16.53 50.40
C LEU A 201 -3.65 16.60 51.87
N ALA A 202 -2.47 17.16 52.17
CA ALA A 202 -1.95 17.24 53.54
C ALA A 202 -2.51 18.38 54.37
N ILE A 203 -3.42 19.20 53.85
CA ILE A 203 -3.89 20.43 54.59
C ILE A 203 -5.38 20.35 55.03
N ALA A 204 -6.15 19.36 54.64
CA ALA A 204 -7.58 19.43 54.90
C ALA A 204 -8.17 18.26 55.74
N GLY A 205 -7.52 17.86 56.79
CA GLY A 205 -8.03 16.66 57.46
C GLY A 205 -7.89 16.64 59.02
N VAL A 206 -8.19 17.69 59.67
CA VAL A 206 -8.43 17.59 61.13
C VAL A 206 -9.72 18.33 61.42
N ILE A 207 -10.67 17.68 61.99
CA ILE A 207 -11.96 18.08 62.56
C ILE A 207 -13.14 17.52 61.73
N CYS A 208 -13.68 16.48 62.22
CA CYS A 208 -15.10 16.28 62.63
C CYS A 208 -15.43 14.79 62.85
N GLY A 209 -15.73 14.52 64.08
CA GLY A 209 -16.86 13.74 64.54
C GLY A 209 -16.94 12.25 64.40
N VAL A 210 -16.37 11.54 65.34
CA VAL A 210 -16.52 10.10 65.57
C VAL A 210 -17.94 9.81 66.10
N GLY A 211 -18.95 9.60 65.27
CA GLY A 211 -20.26 9.27 65.83
C GLY A 211 -21.33 8.71 64.91
N ILE A 212 -21.17 8.89 63.62
CA ILE A 212 -22.24 8.44 62.64
C ILE A 212 -21.66 7.53 61.54
N VAL A 213 -20.58 6.86 61.88
CA VAL A 213 -19.67 6.34 60.85
C VAL A 213 -19.93 4.90 60.41
N PHE A 214 -20.60 4.05 61.21
CA PHE A 214 -20.69 2.63 60.88
C PHE A 214 -21.89 2.22 59.99
N GLY A 215 -22.98 2.97 60.00
CA GLY A 215 -24.15 2.67 59.15
C GLY A 215 -24.05 3.28 57.73
N THR A 216 -23.40 4.47 57.64
CA THR A 216 -23.24 5.18 56.37
C THR A 216 -21.98 4.74 55.58
N VAL A 217 -20.94 4.28 56.32
CA VAL A 217 -19.67 3.84 55.71
C VAL A 217 -19.84 2.65 54.80
N SER A 218 -20.70 1.68 55.14
CA SER A 218 -20.89 0.48 54.31
C SER A 218 -21.62 0.78 53.00
N THR A 219 -22.63 1.67 53.03
CA THR A 219 -23.39 2.06 51.83
C THR A 219 -22.57 3.05 50.96
N VAL A 220 -21.85 3.98 51.64
CA VAL A 220 -20.95 4.91 50.91
C VAL A 220 -19.74 4.19 50.33
N MET A 221 -19.20 3.16 51.04
CA MET A 221 -18.14 2.32 50.47
C MET A 221 -18.62 1.52 49.26
N ALA A 222 -19.81 0.92 49.33
CA ALA A 222 -20.37 0.19 48.17
C ALA A 222 -20.63 1.10 46.99
N LEU A 223 -21.17 2.28 47.22
CA LEU A 223 -21.35 3.28 46.16
C LEU A 223 -20.01 3.83 45.63
N ARG A 224 -19.02 4.08 46.53
CA ARG A 224 -17.66 4.47 46.07
C ARG A 224 -16.94 3.38 45.29
N ILE A 225 -17.07 2.12 45.73
CA ILE A 225 -16.47 0.99 44.98
C ILE A 225 -17.14 0.86 43.61
N GLN A 226 -18.46 1.04 43.52
CA GLN A 226 -19.19 1.02 42.25
C GLN A 226 -18.81 2.22 41.37
N GLU A 227 -18.61 3.38 41.95
CA GLU A 227 -18.16 4.59 41.23
C GLU A 227 -16.68 4.51 40.84
N GLN A 228 -15.83 3.97 41.72
CA GLN A 228 -14.43 3.67 41.40
C GLN A 228 -14.31 2.60 40.29
N LYS A 229 -15.16 1.56 40.36
CA LYS A 229 -15.19 0.56 39.28
C LYS A 229 -15.61 1.19 37.97
N LYS A 230 -16.64 2.03 37.96
CA LYS A 230 -17.04 2.79 36.74
C LYS A 230 -15.94 3.70 36.26
N GLN A 231 -15.18 4.35 37.13
CA GLN A 231 -14.06 5.20 36.75
C GLN A 231 -12.89 4.37 36.22
N ILE A 232 -12.58 3.24 36.82
CA ILE A 232 -11.53 2.34 36.35
C ILE A 232 -11.93 1.76 34.98
N ASP A 233 -13.17 1.30 34.84
CA ASP A 233 -13.70 0.77 33.60
C ASP A 233 -13.65 1.86 32.50
N LYS A 234 -14.00 3.11 32.84
CA LYS A 234 -13.90 4.26 31.94
C LYS A 234 -12.44 4.55 31.56
N GLN A 235 -11.53 4.59 32.53
CA GLN A 235 -10.10 4.86 32.28
C GLN A 235 -9.46 3.73 31.46
N TYR A 236 -9.86 2.48 31.71
CA TYR A 236 -9.41 1.34 30.91
C TYR A 236 -9.92 1.44 29.47
N TRP A 237 -11.18 1.81 29.28
CA TRP A 237 -11.79 1.99 27.97
C TRP A 237 -11.14 3.13 27.19
N GLU A 238 -10.87 4.28 27.84
CA GLU A 238 -10.15 5.39 27.25
C GLU A 238 -8.69 5.03 26.89
N ALA A 239 -8.03 4.21 27.72
CA ALA A 239 -6.68 3.73 27.43
C ALA A 239 -6.66 2.79 26.21
N LEU A 240 -7.67 1.91 26.08
CA LEU A 240 -7.84 1.07 24.89
C LEU A 240 -8.09 1.92 23.63
N LYS A 241 -8.95 2.94 23.74
CA LYS A 241 -9.23 3.88 22.64
C LYS A 241 -7.97 4.62 22.20
N THR A 242 -7.20 5.14 23.16
CA THR A 242 -5.93 5.82 22.88
C THR A 242 -4.92 4.87 22.22
N ASN A 243 -4.84 3.62 22.70
CA ASN A 243 -3.94 2.63 22.11
C ASN A 243 -4.38 2.25 20.68
N ALA A 244 -5.69 2.13 20.44
CA ALA A 244 -6.21 1.84 19.10
C ALA A 244 -5.88 2.97 18.12
N ILE A 245 -6.03 4.23 18.54
CA ILE A 245 -5.65 5.40 17.71
C ILE A 245 -4.15 5.38 17.37
N MET A 246 -3.29 5.18 18.38
CA MET A 246 -1.83 5.13 18.16
C MET A 246 -1.41 3.93 17.27
N SER A 247 -2.12 2.82 17.37
CA SER A 247 -1.83 1.64 16.55
C SER A 247 -2.41 1.78 15.13
N SER A 248 -3.41 2.63 14.95
CA SER A 248 -3.90 2.99 13.61
C SER A 248 -2.84 3.77 12.81
N ASP A 249 -2.09 4.65 13.50
CA ASP A 249 -0.96 5.35 12.87
C ASP A 249 0.11 4.36 12.39
N ASN A 250 0.34 3.27 13.14
CA ASN A 250 1.24 2.20 12.72
C ASN A 250 0.71 1.44 11.48
N ALA A 251 -0.62 1.20 11.42
CA ALA A 251 -1.21 0.59 10.23
C ALA A 251 -1.05 1.49 8.98
N MET A 252 -1.23 2.79 9.14
CA MET A 252 -0.99 3.75 8.05
C MET A 252 0.49 3.80 7.64
N GLU A 253 1.42 3.74 8.60
CA GLU A 253 2.86 3.66 8.30
C GLU A 253 3.21 2.38 7.53
N LEU A 254 2.61 1.24 7.88
CA LEU A 254 2.75 0.00 7.12
C LEU A 254 2.20 0.15 5.69
N LEU A 255 1.08 0.83 5.53
CA LEU A 255 0.49 1.11 4.22
C LEU A 255 1.40 2.00 3.37
N GLU A 256 1.91 3.10 3.94
CA GLU A 256 2.86 4.02 3.29
C GLU A 256 4.18 3.33 2.90
N THR A 257 4.61 2.34 3.67
CA THR A 257 5.81 1.54 3.38
C THR A 257 5.57 0.34 2.49
N GLY A 258 4.33 0.16 1.99
CA GLY A 258 3.95 -0.89 1.04
C GLY A 258 3.48 -2.20 1.64
N ASP A 259 3.50 -2.36 2.96
CA ASP A 259 2.94 -3.56 3.61
C ASP A 259 1.42 -3.45 3.82
N ARG A 260 0.68 -3.42 2.72
CA ARG A 260 -0.78 -3.31 2.73
C ARG A 260 -1.44 -4.45 3.53
N ILE A 261 -0.97 -5.69 3.37
CA ILE A 261 -1.54 -6.85 4.09
C ILE A 261 -1.25 -6.74 5.58
N GLY A 262 -0.07 -6.28 5.96
CA GLY A 262 0.27 -5.95 7.34
C GLY A 262 -0.63 -4.84 7.90
N ALA A 263 -0.86 -3.79 7.13
CA ALA A 263 -1.75 -2.68 7.47
C ALA A 263 -3.21 -3.17 7.72
N ILE A 264 -3.77 -3.98 6.79
CA ILE A 264 -5.10 -4.59 6.96
C ILE A 264 -5.15 -5.42 8.24
N THR A 265 -4.14 -6.26 8.46
CA THR A 265 -4.10 -7.15 9.64
C THR A 265 -4.06 -6.35 10.94
N VAL A 266 -3.22 -5.33 11.03
CA VAL A 266 -3.15 -4.45 12.21
C VAL A 266 -4.46 -3.71 12.40
N ALA A 267 -4.95 -3.00 11.39
CA ALA A 267 -6.17 -2.19 11.49
C ALA A 267 -7.39 -3.03 11.87
N ARG A 268 -7.54 -4.25 11.30
CA ARG A 268 -8.65 -5.17 11.63
C ARG A 268 -8.66 -5.60 13.09
N THR A 269 -7.48 -5.82 13.70
CA THR A 269 -7.38 -6.20 15.11
C THR A 269 -7.77 -5.09 16.09
N LEU A 270 -7.80 -3.84 15.63
CA LEU A 270 -8.16 -2.67 16.44
C LEU A 270 -9.66 -2.38 16.45
N LEU A 271 -10.44 -3.11 15.65
CA LEU A 271 -11.87 -2.89 15.45
C LEU A 271 -12.71 -3.99 16.09
N PRO A 272 -13.83 -3.67 16.76
CA PRO A 272 -14.72 -4.65 17.32
C PRO A 272 -15.44 -5.45 16.21
N ASP A 273 -15.72 -6.73 16.47
CA ASP A 273 -16.47 -7.57 15.53
C ASP A 273 -17.94 -7.14 15.36
N ASN A 274 -18.47 -6.41 16.35
CA ASN A 274 -19.85 -5.93 16.34
C ASN A 274 -19.95 -4.61 17.11
N LEU A 275 -20.57 -3.61 16.49
CA LEU A 275 -20.71 -2.28 17.08
C LEU A 275 -21.66 -2.24 18.29
N ASP A 276 -22.66 -3.13 18.36
CA ASP A 276 -23.60 -3.21 19.48
C ASP A 276 -23.01 -3.90 20.71
N LYS A 277 -22.03 -4.77 20.52
CA LYS A 277 -21.38 -5.58 21.56
C LYS A 277 -19.88 -5.45 21.52
N GLN A 278 -19.41 -4.24 21.73
CA GLN A 278 -17.99 -3.93 21.63
C GLN A 278 -17.18 -4.61 22.74
N SER A 279 -16.24 -5.47 22.36
CA SER A 279 -15.20 -6.01 23.23
C SER A 279 -14.00 -5.07 23.36
N ILE A 280 -13.77 -4.28 22.33
CA ILE A 280 -12.80 -3.20 22.24
C ILE A 280 -13.51 -1.94 21.71
N PRO A 281 -13.04 -0.73 22.03
CA PRO A 281 -13.69 0.48 21.55
C PRO A 281 -13.55 0.64 20.05
N TYR A 282 -14.62 0.97 19.37
CA TYR A 282 -14.55 1.47 17.99
C TYR A 282 -13.82 2.81 17.96
N THR A 283 -12.95 2.99 16.98
CA THR A 283 -12.32 4.27 16.67
C THR A 283 -12.38 4.53 15.16
N ALA A 284 -12.75 5.74 14.80
CA ALA A 284 -12.82 6.13 13.38
C ALA A 284 -11.45 6.00 12.70
N GLN A 285 -10.36 6.29 13.42
CA GLN A 285 -9.00 6.17 12.92
C GLN A 285 -8.63 4.73 12.54
N ALA A 286 -9.05 3.74 13.35
CA ALA A 286 -8.82 2.34 13.00
C ALA A 286 -9.66 1.91 11.81
N PHE A 287 -10.89 2.39 11.71
CA PHE A 287 -11.74 2.11 10.56
C PHE A 287 -11.22 2.79 9.29
N TYR A 288 -10.77 4.03 9.40
CA TYR A 288 -10.10 4.75 8.33
C TYR A 288 -8.85 3.98 7.83
N ALA A 289 -7.96 3.59 8.74
CA ALA A 289 -6.78 2.81 8.37
C ALA A 289 -7.14 1.49 7.68
N LEU A 290 -8.24 0.82 8.12
CA LEU A 290 -8.72 -0.38 7.47
C LEU A 290 -9.27 -0.11 6.06
N THR A 291 -10.10 0.90 5.89
CA THR A 291 -10.70 1.23 4.59
C THR A 291 -9.66 1.71 3.59
N GLU A 292 -8.69 2.53 4.01
CA GLU A 292 -7.55 2.90 3.18
C GLU A 292 -6.74 1.68 2.74
N SER A 293 -6.50 0.76 3.68
CA SER A 293 -5.76 -0.46 3.37
C SER A 293 -6.54 -1.41 2.46
N LEU A 294 -7.85 -1.55 2.62
CA LEU A 294 -8.71 -2.41 1.79
C LEU A 294 -9.00 -1.81 0.42
N TYR A 295 -9.12 -0.48 0.36
CA TYR A 295 -9.54 0.24 -0.85
C TYR A 295 -10.81 -0.36 -1.49
N PRO A 296 -11.95 -0.38 -0.78
CA PRO A 296 -13.13 -1.15 -1.16
C PRO A 296 -13.86 -0.62 -2.39
N TYR A 297 -13.64 0.66 -2.76
CA TYR A 297 -14.28 1.31 -3.90
C TYR A 297 -13.29 1.62 -5.02
N GLY A 298 -12.28 0.79 -5.20
CA GLY A 298 -11.26 1.01 -6.22
C GLY A 298 -11.85 1.05 -7.62
N THR A 299 -11.76 2.21 -8.26
CA THR A 299 -12.16 2.40 -9.65
C THR A 299 -11.00 2.05 -10.57
N GLY A 300 -11.15 1.03 -11.41
CA GLY A 300 -10.10 0.61 -12.35
C GLY A 300 -8.94 -0.18 -11.74
N ALA A 301 -8.97 -0.52 -10.46
CA ALA A 301 -8.01 -1.42 -9.86
C ALA A 301 -8.37 -2.86 -10.19
N VAL A 302 -7.68 -3.43 -11.15
CA VAL A 302 -7.86 -4.82 -11.55
C VAL A 302 -7.16 -5.78 -10.58
N LEU A 303 -6.15 -5.30 -9.84
CA LEU A 303 -5.32 -6.12 -8.97
C LEU A 303 -5.41 -5.67 -7.52
N LYS A 304 -5.81 -6.57 -6.63
CA LYS A 304 -5.77 -6.36 -5.18
C LYS A 304 -4.87 -7.39 -4.51
N PRO A 305 -4.00 -6.99 -3.56
CA PRO A 305 -3.22 -7.95 -2.79
C PRO A 305 -4.15 -8.77 -1.92
N VAL A 306 -4.04 -10.09 -2.02
CA VAL A 306 -4.91 -11.02 -1.28
C VAL A 306 -4.16 -11.80 -0.21
N TYR A 307 -2.88 -12.16 -0.43
CA TYR A 307 -2.05 -12.85 0.56
C TYR A 307 -0.56 -12.73 0.27
N LYS A 308 0.27 -13.16 1.22
CA LYS A 308 1.72 -13.20 1.11
C LYS A 308 2.24 -14.62 1.25
N ILE A 309 3.17 -15.00 0.39
CA ILE A 309 4.00 -16.18 0.56
C ILE A 309 5.28 -15.74 1.28
N LYS A 310 5.56 -16.31 2.46
CA LYS A 310 6.73 -15.97 3.26
C LYS A 310 7.73 -17.10 3.26
N GLU A 311 8.97 -16.75 2.95
CA GLU A 311 10.10 -17.67 3.05
C GLU A 311 11.03 -17.29 4.21
N ASN A 312 11.79 -18.26 4.69
CA ASN A 312 12.70 -18.05 5.82
C ASN A 312 13.99 -17.29 5.43
N ALA A 313 14.26 -17.16 4.15
CA ALA A 313 15.42 -16.47 3.59
C ALA A 313 15.01 -15.61 2.40
N GLN A 314 15.92 -14.75 1.96
CA GLN A 314 15.74 -13.94 0.75
C GLN A 314 15.41 -14.84 -0.44
N ILE A 315 14.40 -14.45 -1.20
CA ILE A 315 14.00 -15.11 -2.43
C ILE A 315 14.95 -14.68 -3.55
N ASP A 316 15.52 -15.66 -4.22
CA ASP A 316 16.49 -15.47 -5.27
C ASP A 316 15.85 -15.57 -6.66
N GLN A 317 15.06 -16.62 -6.86
CA GLN A 317 14.44 -16.92 -8.13
C GLN A 317 12.99 -17.39 -7.94
N VAL A 318 12.11 -16.96 -8.86
CA VAL A 318 10.72 -17.41 -8.95
C VAL A 318 10.43 -17.78 -10.39
N ILE A 319 9.83 -18.96 -10.60
CA ILE A 319 9.52 -19.50 -11.93
C ILE A 319 8.06 -19.95 -11.95
N LEU A 320 7.35 -19.58 -13.02
CA LEU A 320 5.98 -19.96 -13.26
C LEU A 320 5.91 -21.28 -14.06
N SER A 321 4.95 -22.13 -13.76
CA SER A 321 4.67 -23.33 -14.52
C SER A 321 4.00 -23.03 -15.87
N HIS A 322 4.03 -24.00 -16.78
CA HIS A 322 3.43 -23.87 -18.12
C HIS A 322 1.91 -23.74 -18.07
N ASP A 323 1.24 -24.29 -17.06
CA ASP A 323 -0.21 -24.15 -16.83
C ASP A 323 -0.57 -22.84 -16.13
N TRP A 324 0.41 -21.99 -15.83
CA TRP A 324 0.28 -20.66 -15.22
C TRP A 324 -0.37 -20.66 -13.83
N ASN A 325 -0.33 -21.79 -13.13
CA ASN A 325 -0.97 -21.94 -11.80
C ASN A 325 0.01 -22.20 -10.66
N LYS A 326 1.23 -22.68 -10.96
CA LYS A 326 2.19 -23.05 -9.93
C LYS A 326 3.44 -22.20 -9.98
N LEU A 327 3.97 -21.88 -8.80
CA LEU A 327 5.22 -21.14 -8.64
C LEU A 327 6.28 -21.99 -7.97
N SER A 328 7.47 -22.06 -8.55
CA SER A 328 8.69 -22.53 -7.89
C SER A 328 9.43 -21.33 -7.31
N VAL A 329 9.72 -21.36 -6.03
CA VAL A 329 10.38 -20.29 -5.28
C VAL A 329 11.71 -20.82 -4.72
N ARG A 330 12.84 -20.34 -5.22
CA ARG A 330 14.19 -20.64 -4.70
C ARG A 330 14.64 -19.52 -3.78
N THR A 331 15.19 -19.90 -2.63
CA THR A 331 15.80 -18.96 -1.69
C THR A 331 17.32 -18.99 -1.78
N LYS A 332 17.99 -17.95 -1.34
CA LYS A 332 19.45 -17.77 -1.36
C LYS A 332 20.26 -18.90 -0.69
N TYR A 333 19.62 -19.73 0.12
CA TYR A 333 20.26 -20.89 0.78
C TYR A 333 19.86 -22.22 0.17
N ASP A 334 19.52 -22.22 -1.11
CA ASP A 334 19.15 -23.40 -1.90
C ASP A 334 18.00 -24.24 -1.33
N LYS A 335 17.09 -23.57 -0.64
CA LYS A 335 15.80 -24.13 -0.30
C LYS A 335 14.81 -23.75 -1.40
N MET A 336 14.09 -24.72 -1.91
CA MET A 336 13.06 -24.51 -2.92
C MET A 336 11.72 -24.95 -2.38
N THR A 337 10.70 -24.16 -2.70
CA THR A 337 9.28 -24.47 -2.44
C THR A 337 8.49 -24.35 -3.73
N VAL A 338 7.50 -25.23 -3.92
CA VAL A 338 6.56 -25.13 -5.04
C VAL A 338 5.15 -24.92 -4.48
N TRP A 339 4.46 -23.95 -5.02
CA TRP A 339 3.15 -23.51 -4.59
C TRP A 339 2.13 -23.64 -5.71
N ASP A 340 0.98 -24.21 -5.41
CA ASP A 340 -0.23 -24.12 -6.24
C ASP A 340 -1.00 -22.87 -5.76
N ILE A 341 -1.04 -21.85 -6.61
CA ILE A 341 -1.57 -20.53 -6.20
C ILE A 341 -3.08 -20.52 -6.09
N PRO A 342 -3.86 -21.03 -7.09
CA PRO A 342 -5.31 -21.11 -6.99
C PRO A 342 -5.80 -21.92 -5.78
N ASN A 343 -5.16 -23.05 -5.49
CA ASN A 343 -5.53 -23.91 -4.37
C ASN A 343 -4.90 -23.49 -3.04
N LYS A 344 -4.02 -22.49 -3.03
CA LYS A 344 -3.30 -22.00 -1.85
C LYS A 344 -2.55 -23.14 -1.11
N GLU A 345 -1.99 -24.07 -1.88
CA GLU A 345 -1.33 -25.27 -1.38
C GLU A 345 0.17 -25.27 -1.69
N LYS A 346 0.96 -25.63 -0.68
CA LYS A 346 2.37 -25.90 -0.88
C LYS A 346 2.57 -27.36 -1.29
N LEU A 347 2.93 -27.57 -2.54
CA LEU A 347 3.10 -28.90 -3.13
C LEU A 347 4.42 -29.55 -2.72
N LEU A 348 5.50 -28.77 -2.67
CA LEU A 348 6.84 -29.29 -2.48
C LEU A 348 7.68 -28.35 -1.61
N THR A 349 8.52 -28.93 -0.74
CA THR A 349 9.59 -28.23 -0.03
C THR A 349 10.84 -29.10 -0.09
N VAL A 350 11.89 -28.57 -0.70
CA VAL A 350 13.14 -29.31 -0.93
C VAL A 350 14.34 -28.45 -0.53
N ASP A 351 15.33 -29.13 0.05
CA ASP A 351 16.67 -28.61 0.25
C ASP A 351 17.52 -29.11 -0.93
N LEU A 352 17.86 -28.23 -1.85
CA LEU A 352 18.56 -28.58 -3.09
C LEU A 352 19.91 -29.20 -2.81
N ASN A 353 20.57 -28.78 -1.74
CA ASN A 353 21.87 -29.33 -1.30
C ASN A 353 21.80 -30.80 -0.81
N LYS A 354 20.57 -31.32 -0.58
CA LYS A 354 20.38 -32.70 -0.13
C LYS A 354 20.00 -33.68 -1.24
N ILE A 355 19.35 -33.17 -2.30
CA ILE A 355 18.87 -34.03 -3.39
C ILE A 355 19.82 -34.10 -4.57
N ALA A 356 20.66 -33.11 -4.76
CA ALA A 356 21.66 -33.09 -5.83
C ALA A 356 23.03 -33.45 -5.27
N ASP A 357 23.79 -34.22 -6.03
CA ASP A 357 25.17 -34.58 -5.68
C ASP A 357 26.17 -33.44 -5.97
N SER A 358 25.70 -32.40 -6.71
CA SER A 358 26.39 -31.15 -7.02
C SER A 358 25.41 -29.97 -6.99
N GLU A 359 25.93 -28.76 -6.92
CA GLU A 359 25.13 -27.51 -6.87
C GLU A 359 24.21 -27.39 -8.07
N VAL A 360 22.96 -26.92 -7.84
CA VAL A 360 22.01 -26.62 -8.89
C VAL A 360 22.37 -25.27 -9.52
N CYS A 361 22.49 -25.24 -10.84
CA CYS A 361 22.86 -24.04 -11.59
C CYS A 361 21.86 -22.88 -11.34
N ASP A 362 22.31 -21.64 -11.50
CA ASP A 362 21.47 -20.46 -11.26
C ASP A 362 20.21 -20.42 -12.15
N GLU A 363 20.35 -20.71 -13.44
CA GLU A 363 19.21 -20.86 -14.38
C GLU A 363 18.85 -22.32 -14.61
N GLY A 364 19.10 -23.17 -13.62
CA GLY A 364 18.98 -24.63 -13.68
C GLY A 364 17.64 -25.17 -13.22
N ILE A 365 16.55 -24.40 -13.17
CA ILE A 365 15.22 -24.82 -12.73
C ILE A 365 14.21 -24.56 -13.84
N ALA A 366 13.42 -25.56 -14.21
CA ALA A 366 12.31 -25.42 -15.15
C ALA A 366 11.16 -26.38 -14.82
N PHE A 367 9.93 -26.01 -15.05
CA PHE A 367 8.80 -26.95 -15.03
C PHE A 367 8.83 -27.84 -16.28
N SER A 368 8.63 -29.13 -16.10
CA SER A 368 8.53 -30.12 -17.18
C SER A 368 7.11 -30.71 -17.18
N GLY A 369 6.26 -30.25 -18.10
CA GLY A 369 4.85 -30.50 -18.02
C GLY A 369 4.19 -29.85 -16.80
N GLU A 370 3.08 -30.42 -16.36
CA GLU A 370 2.27 -29.85 -15.24
C GLU A 370 2.73 -30.35 -13.86
N ASP A 371 3.30 -31.55 -13.76
CA ASP A 371 3.52 -32.24 -12.49
C ASP A 371 5.00 -32.52 -12.16
N LYS A 372 5.92 -32.04 -12.97
CA LYS A 372 7.36 -32.31 -12.79
C LYS A 372 8.16 -31.02 -12.78
N LEU A 373 9.28 -31.07 -12.09
CA LEU A 373 10.28 -30.04 -12.09
C LEU A 373 11.63 -30.61 -12.52
N ALA A 374 12.31 -29.94 -13.43
CA ALA A 374 13.65 -30.28 -13.87
C ALA A 374 14.68 -29.39 -13.15
N LEU A 375 15.74 -30.01 -12.61
CA LEU A 375 16.83 -29.34 -11.93
C LEU A 375 18.13 -29.68 -12.65
N LEU A 376 18.82 -28.68 -13.15
CA LEU A 376 20.11 -28.83 -13.82
C LEU A 376 21.25 -28.65 -12.81
N THR A 377 22.11 -29.64 -12.72
CA THR A 377 23.37 -29.60 -11.96
C THR A 377 24.57 -29.58 -12.92
N GLU A 378 25.76 -29.60 -12.38
CA GLU A 378 26.97 -29.67 -13.22
C GLU A 378 27.05 -30.87 -14.17
N ASN A 379 26.49 -32.02 -13.78
CA ASN A 379 26.70 -33.28 -14.48
C ASN A 379 25.40 -33.98 -14.92
N GLU A 380 24.26 -33.54 -14.45
CA GLU A 380 23.00 -34.22 -14.74
C GLU A 380 21.79 -33.28 -14.61
N VAL A 381 20.69 -33.66 -15.21
CA VAL A 381 19.36 -33.13 -14.96
C VAL A 381 18.62 -34.12 -14.08
N LEU A 382 18.03 -33.59 -13.00
CA LEU A 382 17.14 -34.31 -12.10
C LEU A 382 15.72 -33.98 -12.42
N LEU A 383 14.91 -34.96 -12.80
CA LEU A 383 13.46 -34.80 -12.94
C LEU A 383 12.77 -35.17 -11.64
N CYS A 384 12.08 -34.22 -11.04
CA CYS A 384 11.40 -34.36 -9.75
C CYS A 384 9.88 -34.32 -9.93
N ASN A 385 9.15 -35.20 -9.27
CA ASN A 385 7.70 -35.15 -9.23
C ASN A 385 7.24 -34.13 -8.15
N LEU A 386 6.22 -33.35 -8.42
CA LEU A 386 5.63 -32.40 -7.48
C LEU A 386 4.76 -33.09 -6.41
N SER A 387 4.26 -34.29 -6.69
CA SER A 387 3.46 -35.10 -5.76
C SER A 387 4.29 -36.29 -5.23
N GLY A 388 4.43 -36.43 -3.89
CA GLY A 388 5.14 -37.57 -3.28
C GLY A 388 5.71 -37.27 -1.88
N SER A 389 6.25 -38.32 -1.20
CA SER A 389 6.98 -38.14 0.05
C SER A 389 8.43 -37.68 -0.18
N GLU A 390 9.02 -36.98 0.77
CA GLU A 390 10.37 -36.36 0.67
C GLU A 390 11.50 -37.29 0.12
N SER A 391 11.34 -38.60 0.15
CA SER A 391 12.34 -39.58 -0.32
C SER A 391 12.11 -40.07 -1.76
N GLU A 392 10.99 -39.71 -2.41
CA GLU A 392 10.57 -40.25 -3.71
C GLU A 392 10.47 -39.20 -4.82
N HIS A 393 10.99 -37.99 -4.59
CA HIS A 393 10.80 -36.89 -5.56
C HIS A 393 11.60 -37.05 -6.84
N ILE A 394 12.83 -37.63 -6.79
CA ILE A 394 13.61 -37.82 -8.02
C ILE A 394 13.12 -39.05 -8.75
N MET A 395 12.49 -38.80 -9.90
CA MET A 395 12.02 -39.88 -10.80
C MET A 395 13.12 -40.37 -11.75
N GLN A 396 13.96 -39.45 -12.22
CA GLN A 396 14.94 -39.76 -13.26
C GLN A 396 16.15 -38.85 -13.15
N ARG A 397 17.31 -39.42 -13.54
CA ARG A 397 18.59 -38.71 -13.68
C ARG A 397 19.01 -38.81 -15.14
N ILE A 398 19.24 -37.71 -15.80
CA ILE A 398 19.68 -37.61 -17.19
C ILE A 398 21.11 -37.07 -17.16
N PRO A 399 22.12 -37.92 -17.46
CA PRO A 399 23.49 -37.44 -17.51
C PRO A 399 23.67 -36.39 -18.60
N CYS A 400 24.31 -35.28 -18.28
CA CYS A 400 24.67 -34.27 -19.24
C CYS A 400 26.11 -33.81 -19.01
N GLU A 401 26.95 -33.96 -20.03
CA GLU A 401 28.34 -33.51 -19.99
C GLU A 401 28.50 -32.27 -20.85
N GLY A 402 29.11 -31.24 -20.30
CA GLY A 402 29.43 -29.99 -21.01
C GLY A 402 30.40 -29.10 -20.26
N GLU A 403 31.28 -28.42 -20.98
CA GLU A 403 32.42 -27.65 -20.45
C GLU A 403 32.10 -26.15 -20.18
N SER A 404 30.93 -25.74 -19.76
CA SER A 404 30.65 -24.33 -19.58
C SER A 404 30.15 -24.02 -18.16
N SER A 405 30.55 -22.87 -17.62
CA SER A 405 30.05 -22.30 -16.36
C SER A 405 28.64 -21.69 -16.51
N THR A 406 28.22 -21.31 -17.71
CA THR A 406 26.90 -20.75 -17.97
C THR A 406 26.01 -21.81 -18.58
N ARG A 407 24.98 -22.22 -17.83
CA ARG A 407 24.06 -23.29 -18.22
C ARG A 407 22.64 -22.91 -17.87
N ARG A 408 21.73 -23.22 -18.79
CA ARG A 408 20.29 -23.02 -18.61
C ARG A 408 19.52 -24.26 -18.98
N ILE A 409 18.37 -24.46 -18.36
CA ILE A 409 17.46 -25.55 -18.70
C ILE A 409 16.11 -25.00 -19.17
N LEU A 410 15.55 -25.64 -20.20
CA LEU A 410 14.18 -25.43 -20.64
C LEU A 410 13.49 -26.79 -20.77
N CYS A 411 12.17 -26.81 -20.54
CA CYS A 411 11.33 -27.97 -20.81
C CYS A 411 10.08 -27.51 -21.55
N ASP A 412 9.53 -28.40 -22.38
CA ASP A 412 8.28 -28.12 -23.07
C ASP A 412 7.05 -28.29 -22.14
N ALA A 413 5.94 -27.68 -22.51
CA ALA A 413 4.71 -27.72 -21.72
C ALA A 413 4.10 -29.11 -21.57
N ALA A 414 4.38 -30.04 -22.51
CA ALA A 414 3.94 -31.43 -22.44
C ALA A 414 4.86 -32.30 -21.57
N GLY A 415 6.03 -31.77 -21.13
CA GLY A 415 7.02 -32.54 -20.38
C GLY A 415 7.67 -33.67 -21.17
N LYS A 416 7.78 -33.52 -22.50
CA LYS A 416 8.38 -34.50 -23.42
C LYS A 416 9.86 -34.24 -23.63
N TYR A 417 10.27 -32.97 -23.66
CA TYR A 417 11.64 -32.58 -23.95
C TYR A 417 12.28 -31.85 -22.78
N VAL A 418 13.56 -32.18 -22.57
CA VAL A 418 14.47 -31.43 -21.68
C VAL A 418 15.57 -30.87 -22.56
N VAL A 419 15.75 -29.57 -22.54
CA VAL A 419 16.75 -28.85 -23.33
C VAL A 419 17.78 -28.27 -22.38
N VAL A 420 19.03 -28.64 -22.55
CA VAL A 420 20.16 -28.09 -21.79
C VAL A 420 20.96 -27.19 -22.72
N ILE A 421 21.15 -25.98 -22.31
CA ILE A 421 21.79 -24.91 -23.09
C ILE A 421 23.17 -24.63 -22.49
N TYR A 422 24.19 -24.68 -23.29
CA TYR A 422 25.58 -24.32 -23.02
C TYR A 422 26.00 -23.15 -23.91
N MET A 423 27.10 -22.50 -23.63
CA MET A 423 27.62 -21.41 -24.48
C MET A 423 27.96 -21.87 -25.91
N SER A 424 28.37 -23.12 -26.10
CA SER A 424 28.83 -23.67 -27.38
C SER A 424 27.84 -24.63 -28.06
N GLU A 425 26.83 -25.10 -27.31
CA GLU A 425 25.87 -26.08 -27.83
C GLU A 425 24.55 -26.09 -27.07
N VAL A 426 23.52 -26.59 -27.75
CA VAL A 426 22.19 -26.85 -27.17
C VAL A 426 21.89 -28.33 -27.35
N SER A 427 21.66 -29.05 -26.27
CA SER A 427 21.38 -30.48 -26.27
C SER A 427 19.92 -30.77 -25.89
N VAL A 428 19.24 -31.55 -26.67
CA VAL A 428 17.83 -31.93 -26.45
C VAL A 428 17.75 -33.39 -26.03
N PHE A 429 17.04 -33.65 -24.95
CA PHE A 429 16.82 -35.00 -24.41
C PHE A 429 15.33 -35.32 -24.38
N ASP A 430 15.01 -36.57 -24.55
CA ASP A 430 13.69 -37.12 -24.26
C ASP A 430 13.51 -37.25 -22.75
N ALA A 431 12.47 -36.62 -22.21
CA ALA A 431 12.24 -36.53 -20.76
C ALA A 431 11.82 -37.83 -20.12
N GLU A 432 11.29 -38.81 -20.90
CA GLU A 432 10.84 -40.10 -20.38
C GLU A 432 11.98 -41.14 -20.40
N SER A 433 12.73 -41.22 -21.50
CA SER A 433 13.82 -42.17 -21.65
C SER A 433 15.17 -41.64 -21.14
N GLY A 434 15.38 -40.33 -21.08
CA GLY A 434 16.66 -39.67 -20.82
C GLY A 434 17.62 -39.75 -22.01
N GLU A 435 17.17 -40.23 -23.18
CA GLU A 435 17.99 -40.35 -24.38
C GLU A 435 18.25 -38.99 -25.02
N LYS A 436 19.49 -38.72 -25.40
CA LYS A 436 19.85 -37.52 -26.16
C LYS A 436 19.36 -37.64 -27.58
N LEU A 437 18.44 -36.78 -27.98
CA LEU A 437 17.78 -36.79 -29.29
C LEU A 437 18.58 -36.01 -30.35
N SER A 438 18.99 -34.79 -30.01
CA SER A 438 19.70 -33.92 -30.92
C SER A 438 20.67 -32.99 -30.19
N THR A 439 21.63 -32.47 -30.94
CA THR A 439 22.59 -31.44 -30.46
C THR A 439 22.80 -30.42 -31.55
N PHE A 440 22.70 -29.16 -31.19
CA PHE A 440 22.96 -28.02 -32.04
C PHE A 440 24.21 -27.31 -31.55
N HIS A 441 25.21 -27.20 -32.40
CA HIS A 441 26.47 -26.52 -32.05
C HIS A 441 26.45 -25.08 -32.57
N ALA A 442 26.90 -24.15 -31.74
CA ALA A 442 27.16 -22.80 -32.19
C ALA A 442 28.15 -22.83 -33.38
N PRO A 443 27.95 -22.03 -34.45
CA PRO A 443 28.93 -21.90 -35.55
C PRO A 443 30.32 -21.49 -35.03
N GLU A 444 31.33 -21.71 -35.80
CA GLU A 444 32.71 -21.28 -35.46
C GLU A 444 32.72 -19.77 -35.19
N ASN A 445 33.26 -19.33 -34.03
CA ASN A 445 33.30 -17.96 -33.54
C ASN A 445 31.94 -17.39 -33.04
N TYR A 446 30.94 -18.25 -32.82
CA TYR A 446 29.67 -17.87 -32.25
C TYR A 446 29.47 -18.55 -30.89
N GLU A 447 28.63 -17.94 -30.07
CA GLU A 447 28.16 -18.45 -28.79
C GLU A 447 26.64 -18.50 -28.78
N THR A 448 26.05 -19.39 -27.99
CA THR A 448 24.61 -19.42 -27.81
C THR A 448 24.16 -18.26 -26.91
N THR A 449 23.16 -17.51 -27.35
CA THR A 449 22.50 -16.49 -26.53
C THR A 449 21.49 -17.18 -25.64
N THR A 450 21.94 -17.62 -24.45
CA THR A 450 21.18 -18.54 -23.59
C THR A 450 19.81 -18.01 -23.20
N GLY A 451 19.68 -16.70 -23.00
CA GLY A 451 18.42 -16.04 -22.63
C GLY A 451 17.35 -16.06 -23.71
N GLU A 452 17.76 -16.14 -24.95
CA GLU A 452 16.87 -15.98 -26.12
C GLU A 452 16.42 -17.31 -26.77
N ILE A 453 16.79 -18.43 -26.17
CA ILE A 453 16.38 -19.76 -26.64
C ILE A 453 15.04 -20.13 -25.98
N SER A 454 14.05 -20.49 -26.79
CA SER A 454 12.70 -20.82 -26.31
C SER A 454 12.02 -21.85 -27.20
N PHE A 455 10.94 -22.47 -26.70
CA PHE A 455 10.06 -23.31 -27.51
C PHE A 455 9.14 -22.42 -28.35
N LEU A 456 9.13 -22.66 -29.66
CA LEU A 456 8.17 -22.04 -30.59
C LEU A 456 6.85 -22.84 -30.60
N THR A 457 6.98 -24.16 -30.62
CA THR A 457 5.88 -25.12 -30.48
C THR A 457 6.37 -26.28 -29.62
N GLY A 458 5.51 -27.27 -29.33
CA GLY A 458 5.87 -28.39 -28.46
C GLY A 458 7.08 -29.24 -28.93
N ASP A 459 7.48 -29.17 -30.21
CA ASP A 459 8.62 -29.92 -30.76
C ASP A 459 9.60 -29.05 -31.56
N THR A 460 9.44 -27.73 -31.52
CA THR A 460 10.26 -26.80 -32.30
C THR A 460 10.87 -25.74 -31.40
N LEU A 461 12.18 -25.53 -31.51
CA LEU A 461 12.95 -24.53 -30.76
C LEU A 461 13.36 -23.37 -31.67
N ILE A 462 13.49 -22.23 -31.07
CA ILE A 462 14.24 -21.06 -31.58
C ILE A 462 15.62 -21.08 -30.91
N LEU A 463 16.66 -21.05 -31.71
CA LEU A 463 18.05 -20.92 -31.28
C LEU A 463 18.59 -19.56 -31.72
N CYS A 464 19.32 -18.90 -30.85
CA CYS A 464 20.00 -17.65 -31.17
C CYS A 464 21.51 -17.83 -30.94
N PHE A 465 22.30 -17.38 -31.90
CA PHE A 465 23.75 -17.44 -31.86
C PHE A 465 24.33 -16.06 -32.14
N ASP A 466 25.05 -15.52 -31.17
CA ASP A 466 25.77 -14.27 -31.27
C ASP A 466 27.24 -14.53 -31.64
N PRO A 467 27.89 -13.63 -32.43
CA PRO A 467 29.33 -13.68 -32.57
C PRO A 467 30.00 -13.56 -31.22
N SER A 468 30.92 -14.51 -30.93
CA SER A 468 31.64 -14.53 -29.65
C SER A 468 32.39 -13.24 -29.40
N LEU A 469 32.17 -12.63 -28.25
CA LEU A 469 32.86 -11.43 -27.79
C LEU A 469 34.40 -11.59 -27.81
N LEU A 470 34.88 -12.82 -27.56
CA LEU A 470 36.30 -13.16 -27.56
C LEU A 470 36.92 -13.19 -28.97
N SER A 471 36.11 -13.43 -30.01
CA SER A 471 36.56 -13.46 -31.40
C SER A 471 36.88 -12.10 -31.98
N GLY A 472 36.28 -11.04 -31.47
CA GLY A 472 36.37 -9.66 -32.02
C GLY A 472 35.75 -9.51 -33.40
N ILE A 473 34.99 -10.50 -33.87
CA ILE A 473 34.33 -10.51 -35.19
C ILE A 473 32.95 -9.87 -35.04
N LYS A 474 32.65 -8.93 -35.93
CA LYS A 474 31.31 -8.26 -35.99
C LYS A 474 30.56 -8.80 -37.19
N GLU A 475 30.05 -10.04 -37.04
CA GLU A 475 29.20 -10.68 -38.05
C GLU A 475 27.73 -10.59 -37.62
N GLU A 476 26.82 -11.01 -38.54
CA GLU A 476 25.38 -11.01 -38.27
C GLU A 476 25.04 -12.04 -37.17
N ILE A 477 24.09 -11.73 -36.29
CA ILE A 477 23.47 -12.66 -35.34
C ILE A 477 22.65 -13.68 -36.11
N LYS A 478 22.74 -14.95 -35.77
CA LYS A 478 22.05 -16.05 -36.45
C LYS A 478 20.91 -16.60 -35.59
N ILE A 479 19.73 -16.68 -36.15
CA ILE A 479 18.53 -17.20 -35.51
C ILE A 479 18.04 -18.39 -36.30
N GLN A 480 17.92 -19.55 -35.65
CA GLN A 480 17.49 -20.78 -36.26
C GLN A 480 16.22 -21.33 -35.62
N ILE A 481 15.29 -21.77 -36.46
CA ILE A 481 14.13 -22.56 -36.04
C ILE A 481 14.44 -24.02 -36.33
N VAL A 482 14.47 -24.85 -35.28
CA VAL A 482 14.92 -26.24 -35.38
C VAL A 482 13.91 -27.19 -34.76
N GLU A 483 13.87 -28.44 -35.28
CA GLU A 483 13.02 -29.51 -34.76
C GLU A 483 13.78 -30.30 -33.68
N CYS A 484 13.18 -30.42 -32.48
CA CYS A 484 13.79 -31.09 -31.32
C CYS A 484 14.19 -32.53 -31.59
N GLN A 485 13.34 -33.33 -32.25
CA GLN A 485 13.52 -34.76 -32.44
C GLN A 485 14.51 -35.11 -33.52
N SER A 486 14.45 -34.43 -34.67
CA SER A 486 15.28 -34.76 -35.85
C SER A 486 16.60 -33.96 -35.88
N GLY A 487 16.67 -32.86 -35.14
CA GLY A 487 17.79 -31.91 -35.24
C GLY A 487 17.84 -31.13 -36.55
N ASN A 488 16.79 -31.14 -37.34
CA ASN A 488 16.74 -30.45 -38.65
C ASN A 488 16.49 -28.93 -38.44
N ILE A 489 17.28 -28.12 -39.12
CA ILE A 489 17.04 -26.66 -39.21
C ILE A 489 15.89 -26.45 -40.22
N GLN A 490 14.79 -25.93 -39.77
CA GLN A 490 13.61 -25.62 -40.61
C GLN A 490 13.74 -24.24 -41.27
N LYS A 491 14.26 -23.24 -40.55
CA LYS A 491 14.42 -21.86 -41.02
C LYS A 491 15.68 -21.25 -40.39
N GLU A 492 16.26 -20.29 -41.10
CA GLU A 492 17.34 -19.46 -40.60
C GLU A 492 17.10 -18.01 -40.96
N PHE A 493 17.35 -17.12 -40.00
CA PHE A 493 17.25 -15.68 -40.12
C PHE A 493 18.57 -15.06 -39.62
N SER A 494 18.90 -13.85 -40.13
CA SER A 494 19.99 -13.10 -39.56
C SER A 494 19.62 -11.63 -39.40
N VAL A 495 20.21 -11.03 -38.37
CA VAL A 495 20.09 -9.61 -38.09
C VAL A 495 21.48 -9.02 -37.88
N PRO A 496 21.68 -7.70 -38.13
CA PRO A 496 22.98 -7.06 -37.95
C PRO A 496 23.60 -7.29 -36.58
N TYR A 497 24.92 -7.22 -36.49
CA TYR A 497 25.66 -7.32 -35.24
C TYR A 497 25.18 -6.32 -34.18
N GLY A 498 25.00 -6.76 -32.97
CA GLY A 498 24.58 -5.99 -31.80
C GLY A 498 24.38 -6.89 -30.58
N MET A 499 23.75 -6.39 -29.56
CA MET A 499 23.33 -7.17 -28.40
C MET A 499 21.85 -7.46 -28.52
N VAL A 500 21.46 -8.73 -28.63
CA VAL A 500 20.04 -9.10 -28.60
C VAL A 500 19.44 -8.70 -27.28
N ALA A 501 18.41 -7.88 -27.34
CA ALA A 501 17.64 -7.49 -26.16
C ALA A 501 16.60 -8.56 -25.83
N GLU A 502 15.82 -8.97 -26.83
CA GLU A 502 14.79 -9.98 -26.69
C GLU A 502 14.36 -10.54 -28.06
N ILE A 503 13.98 -11.82 -28.09
CA ILE A 503 13.33 -12.46 -29.22
C ILE A 503 11.93 -12.91 -28.80
N ALA A 504 10.91 -12.47 -29.53
CA ALA A 504 9.54 -12.82 -29.24
C ALA A 504 8.81 -13.30 -30.52
N VAL A 505 7.84 -14.18 -30.33
CA VAL A 505 7.14 -14.82 -31.45
C VAL A 505 5.64 -14.87 -31.19
N ASN A 506 4.87 -14.68 -32.25
CA ASN A 506 3.46 -15.05 -32.26
C ASN A 506 3.17 -16.07 -33.36
N ASN A 507 1.91 -16.37 -33.61
CA ASN A 507 1.48 -17.35 -34.61
C ASN A 507 2.05 -17.12 -36.01
N ASN A 508 2.39 -15.92 -36.41
CA ASN A 508 2.82 -15.55 -37.76
C ASN A 508 4.20 -14.90 -37.83
N TYR A 509 4.59 -14.13 -36.79
CA TYR A 509 5.75 -13.26 -36.84
C TYR A 509 6.78 -13.57 -35.76
N LEU A 510 8.04 -13.43 -36.13
CA LEU A 510 9.21 -13.42 -35.26
C LEU A 510 9.72 -11.98 -35.15
N TYR A 511 9.83 -11.47 -33.94
CA TYR A 511 10.33 -10.13 -33.62
C TYR A 511 11.68 -10.27 -32.92
N VAL A 512 12.63 -9.44 -33.33
CA VAL A 512 13.99 -9.43 -32.77
C VAL A 512 14.37 -8.00 -32.48
N ALA A 513 14.65 -7.70 -31.21
CA ALA A 513 15.16 -6.42 -30.79
C ALA A 513 16.67 -6.53 -30.57
N VAL A 514 17.44 -5.63 -31.20
CA VAL A 514 18.90 -5.61 -31.14
C VAL A 514 19.38 -4.22 -30.74
N ASN A 515 20.08 -4.14 -29.63
CA ASN A 515 20.79 -2.93 -29.20
C ASN A 515 22.14 -2.85 -29.91
N GLY A 516 22.53 -1.66 -30.29
CA GLY A 516 23.81 -1.44 -30.94
C GLY A 516 25.01 -1.75 -30.03
N ASP A 517 26.18 -1.88 -30.61
CA ASP A 517 27.42 -2.24 -29.91
C ASP A 517 27.71 -1.24 -28.77
N LEU A 518 27.70 -1.70 -27.56
CA LEU A 518 27.87 -0.87 -26.34
C LEU A 518 29.27 -0.25 -26.20
N GLY A 519 30.18 -0.43 -27.20
CA GLY A 519 31.52 0.12 -27.11
C GLY A 519 32.25 -0.32 -25.83
N ASN A 520 33.36 0.28 -25.48
CA ASN A 520 34.03 -0.01 -24.21
C ASN A 520 33.12 0.39 -23.02
N MET A 521 32.55 -0.58 -22.32
CA MET A 521 31.70 -0.43 -21.11
C MET A 521 32.37 0.31 -19.93
N THR A 522 33.43 1.05 -20.15
CA THR A 522 34.13 1.82 -19.12
C THR A 522 33.51 3.18 -18.83
N ASP A 523 32.57 3.62 -19.67
CA ASP A 523 31.89 4.92 -19.52
C ASP A 523 30.36 4.73 -19.40
N ILE A 524 29.88 4.64 -18.17
CA ILE A 524 28.45 4.54 -17.84
C ILE A 524 27.63 5.80 -18.25
N TYR A 525 28.31 6.85 -18.71
CA TYR A 525 27.69 8.08 -19.23
C TYR A 525 27.80 8.20 -20.77
N ALA A 526 28.29 7.18 -21.46
CA ALA A 526 28.27 7.18 -22.92
C ALA A 526 26.80 7.22 -23.40
N PRO A 527 26.49 8.05 -24.41
CA PRO A 527 25.16 8.07 -25.00
C PRO A 527 24.82 6.67 -25.52
N ALA A 528 23.60 6.21 -25.27
CA ALA A 528 23.12 4.95 -25.80
C ALA A 528 23.33 4.91 -27.33
N ASN A 529 23.76 3.75 -27.83
CA ASN A 529 23.82 3.53 -29.27
C ASN A 529 22.39 3.28 -29.79
N ASP A 530 22.26 3.43 -31.12
CA ASP A 530 21.00 3.14 -31.78
C ASP A 530 20.59 1.66 -31.57
N ALA A 531 19.32 1.39 -31.54
CA ALA A 531 18.75 0.05 -31.49
C ALA A 531 17.85 -0.19 -32.69
N ASP A 532 17.63 -1.43 -33.04
CA ASP A 532 16.78 -1.83 -34.17
C ASP A 532 15.83 -2.97 -33.79
N ILE A 533 14.63 -2.92 -34.32
CA ILE A 533 13.66 -4.00 -34.21
C ILE A 533 13.39 -4.58 -35.58
N TYR A 534 13.47 -5.89 -35.71
CA TYR A 534 13.24 -6.63 -36.94
C TYR A 534 12.02 -7.54 -36.78
N CYS A 535 11.13 -7.51 -37.78
CA CYS A 535 10.00 -8.42 -37.86
C CYS A 535 10.11 -9.34 -39.07
N PHE A 536 9.98 -10.64 -38.86
CA PHE A 536 10.01 -11.65 -39.91
C PHE A 536 8.72 -12.46 -39.93
N ASP A 537 8.23 -12.80 -41.14
CA ASP A 537 7.26 -13.89 -41.33
C ASP A 537 8.02 -15.20 -41.17
N TRP A 538 7.98 -15.81 -40.02
CA TRP A 538 8.79 -16.99 -39.73
C TRP A 538 8.30 -18.26 -40.51
N ARG A 539 7.05 -18.28 -40.95
CA ARG A 539 6.51 -19.39 -41.74
C ARG A 539 6.96 -19.33 -43.20
N ASN A 540 6.88 -18.16 -43.80
CA ASN A 540 7.25 -17.94 -45.21
C ASN A 540 8.71 -17.52 -45.42
N GLY A 541 9.38 -17.00 -44.39
CA GLY A 541 10.81 -16.72 -44.39
C GLY A 541 11.20 -15.36 -44.98
N GLY A 542 10.39 -14.32 -44.77
CA GLY A 542 10.68 -12.96 -45.24
C GLY A 542 10.73 -11.94 -44.14
N LYS A 543 11.62 -10.92 -44.31
CA LYS A 543 11.58 -9.74 -43.44
C LYS A 543 10.34 -8.90 -43.80
N CYS A 544 9.50 -8.60 -42.81
CA CYS A 544 8.27 -7.82 -42.98
C CYS A 544 8.55 -6.33 -42.85
N TRP A 545 9.20 -5.94 -41.79
CA TRP A 545 9.58 -4.57 -41.50
C TRP A 545 10.79 -4.48 -40.55
N GLU A 546 11.35 -3.29 -40.46
CA GLU A 546 12.32 -2.91 -39.43
C GLU A 546 11.99 -1.52 -38.90
N TYR A 547 12.32 -1.29 -37.64
CA TYR A 547 12.11 -0.03 -36.96
C TYR A 547 13.39 0.39 -36.24
N HIS A 548 13.86 1.61 -36.53
CA HIS A 548 15.08 2.15 -35.96
C HIS A 548 14.78 3.06 -34.78
N VAL A 549 15.52 2.87 -33.68
CA VAL A 549 15.40 3.63 -32.44
C VAL A 549 16.71 4.39 -32.19
N GLU A 550 16.66 5.71 -32.31
CA GLU A 550 17.85 6.55 -32.17
C GLU A 550 18.23 6.76 -30.69
N LYS A 551 19.46 6.40 -30.32
CA LYS A 551 20.09 6.70 -29.01
C LYS A 551 19.32 6.21 -27.81
N GLU A 552 18.59 5.16 -27.94
CA GLU A 552 17.88 4.50 -26.88
C GLU A 552 18.24 3.02 -26.81
N PHE A 553 18.13 2.46 -25.60
CA PHE A 553 18.35 1.05 -25.31
C PHE A 553 17.00 0.37 -25.10
N ILE A 554 16.75 -0.70 -25.83
CA ILE A 554 15.54 -1.51 -25.68
C ILE A 554 15.78 -2.51 -24.55
N ASN A 555 14.88 -2.51 -23.56
CA ASN A 555 14.95 -3.45 -22.44
C ASN A 555 14.12 -4.71 -22.72
N SER A 556 12.90 -4.53 -23.23
CA SER A 556 11.99 -5.64 -23.53
C SER A 556 11.03 -5.32 -24.68
N ILE A 557 10.43 -6.36 -25.24
CA ILE A 557 9.39 -6.27 -26.26
C ILE A 557 8.16 -7.09 -25.85
N LEU A 558 6.98 -6.58 -26.19
CA LEU A 558 5.72 -7.28 -26.00
C LEU A 558 5.04 -7.50 -27.36
N VAL A 559 4.81 -8.75 -27.67
CA VAL A 559 4.21 -9.18 -28.95
C VAL A 559 2.71 -8.92 -28.96
N PRO A 560 2.14 -8.55 -30.12
CA PRO A 560 0.68 -8.41 -30.26
C PRO A 560 -0.07 -9.66 -29.82
N TYR A 561 -1.05 -9.47 -28.97
CA TYR A 561 -1.98 -10.51 -28.56
C TYR A 561 -2.97 -10.83 -29.70
N GLU A 562 -3.55 -12.04 -29.74
CA GLU A 562 -4.53 -12.40 -30.77
C GLU A 562 -5.69 -11.40 -30.79
N GLY A 563 -5.86 -10.71 -31.91
CA GLY A 563 -6.90 -9.69 -32.11
C GLY A 563 -6.43 -8.24 -32.05
N TYR A 564 -5.20 -7.99 -31.60
CA TYR A 564 -4.62 -6.65 -31.54
C TYR A 564 -3.38 -6.55 -32.43
N ASP A 565 -3.33 -5.54 -33.28
CA ASP A 565 -2.17 -5.25 -34.13
C ASP A 565 -1.29 -4.16 -33.50
N CYS A 566 -0.90 -4.38 -32.23
CA CYS A 566 -0.10 -3.43 -31.44
C CYS A 566 1.13 -4.12 -30.85
N PHE A 567 2.31 -3.82 -31.39
CA PHE A 567 3.58 -4.27 -30.89
C PHE A 567 4.16 -3.19 -29.97
N LEU A 568 4.61 -3.57 -28.78
CA LEU A 568 5.17 -2.65 -27.80
C LEU A 568 6.64 -2.96 -27.56
N PHE A 569 7.45 -1.93 -27.34
CA PHE A 569 8.78 -2.10 -26.77
C PHE A 569 9.06 -1.07 -25.69
N GLU A 570 9.87 -1.46 -24.73
CA GLU A 570 10.28 -0.63 -23.61
C GLU A 570 11.68 -0.07 -23.83
N SER A 571 11.83 1.24 -23.61
CA SER A 571 13.11 1.90 -23.48
C SER A 571 13.12 2.80 -22.23
N TYR A 572 13.96 2.47 -21.24
CA TYR A 572 14.03 3.14 -19.92
C TYR A 572 12.66 3.19 -19.21
N ALA A 573 12.03 4.36 -19.15
CA ALA A 573 10.73 4.60 -18.52
C ALA A 573 9.65 4.94 -19.56
N GLN A 574 9.83 4.51 -20.80
CA GLN A 574 8.93 4.77 -21.91
C GLN A 574 8.52 3.47 -22.58
N ILE A 575 7.30 3.44 -23.08
CA ILE A 575 6.80 2.39 -23.98
C ILE A 575 6.50 3.03 -25.32
N THR A 576 7.04 2.46 -26.36
CA THR A 576 6.70 2.83 -27.75
C THR A 576 5.82 1.77 -28.37
N ALA A 577 4.70 2.17 -28.92
CA ALA A 577 3.73 1.32 -29.61
C ALA A 577 3.87 1.44 -31.12
N LEU A 578 3.98 0.30 -31.80
CA LEU A 578 3.99 0.17 -33.23
C LEU A 578 2.81 -0.70 -33.71
N GLU A 579 2.35 -0.50 -34.93
CA GLU A 579 1.45 -1.40 -35.61
C GLU A 579 2.22 -2.71 -35.92
N GLY A 580 1.78 -3.82 -35.33
CA GLY A 580 2.53 -5.10 -35.34
C GLY A 580 2.79 -5.66 -36.72
N THR A 581 1.86 -5.45 -37.68
CA THR A 581 1.97 -5.93 -39.07
C THR A 581 2.84 -5.05 -39.93
N THR A 582 2.93 -3.73 -39.67
CA THR A 582 3.61 -2.77 -40.57
C THR A 582 4.82 -2.08 -39.93
N GLY A 583 4.98 -2.14 -38.61
CA GLY A 583 6.03 -1.42 -37.90
C GLY A 583 5.82 0.11 -37.83
N LYS A 584 4.64 0.61 -38.19
CA LYS A 584 4.33 2.02 -38.16
C LYS A 584 4.13 2.49 -36.72
N LEU A 585 4.72 3.64 -36.37
CA LEU A 585 4.59 4.25 -35.04
C LEU A 585 3.13 4.63 -34.75
N ILE A 586 2.60 4.15 -33.66
CA ILE A 586 1.32 4.56 -33.08
C ILE A 586 1.55 5.70 -32.08
N GLY A 587 2.48 5.53 -31.11
CA GLY A 587 2.81 6.56 -30.14
C GLY A 587 3.89 6.13 -29.16
N THR A 588 4.37 7.08 -28.35
CA THR A 588 5.32 6.84 -27.26
C THR A 588 4.77 7.40 -25.96
N PHE A 589 4.86 6.64 -24.89
CA PHE A 589 4.21 6.88 -23.59
C PHE A 589 5.26 6.83 -22.48
N GLY A 590 5.40 7.91 -21.71
CA GLY A 590 6.31 8.00 -20.56
C GLY A 590 5.61 7.65 -19.24
N PHE A 591 6.28 6.92 -18.35
CA PHE A 591 5.73 6.45 -17.07
C PHE A 591 6.44 7.03 -15.83
N GLY A 592 7.41 7.90 -16.02
CA GLY A 592 8.10 8.60 -14.92
C GLY A 592 9.05 7.75 -14.09
N SER A 593 8.95 6.42 -14.14
CA SER A 593 9.80 5.45 -13.44
C SER A 593 10.10 4.25 -14.33
N SER A 594 11.23 3.57 -14.09
CA SER A 594 11.60 2.38 -14.86
C SER A 594 10.52 1.32 -14.82
N ILE A 595 10.18 0.79 -15.97
CA ILE A 595 9.20 -0.27 -16.14
C ILE A 595 9.82 -1.60 -15.69
N VAL A 596 9.01 -2.44 -15.07
CA VAL A 596 9.39 -3.80 -14.67
C VAL A 596 8.75 -4.81 -15.58
N ASP A 597 7.49 -4.59 -15.93
CA ASP A 597 6.74 -5.49 -16.80
C ASP A 597 5.49 -4.81 -17.38
N ILE A 598 5.02 -5.35 -18.51
CA ILE A 598 3.83 -4.89 -19.23
C ILE A 598 2.94 -6.09 -19.50
N PHE A 599 1.66 -5.98 -19.22
CA PHE A 599 0.70 -7.06 -19.45
C PHE A 599 -0.55 -6.58 -20.19
N PRO A 600 -0.98 -7.26 -21.27
CA PRO A 600 -2.20 -6.93 -21.99
C PRO A 600 -3.43 -7.36 -21.20
N LEU A 601 -4.42 -6.48 -21.05
CA LEU A 601 -5.73 -6.83 -20.49
C LEU A 601 -6.61 -7.47 -21.59
N GLN A 602 -7.03 -8.70 -21.40
CA GLN A 602 -7.81 -9.44 -22.39
C GLN A 602 -9.20 -8.86 -22.69
N THR A 603 -9.73 -8.02 -21.80
CA THR A 603 -11.11 -7.50 -21.87
C THR A 603 -11.23 -6.05 -22.36
N ALA A 604 -10.12 -5.35 -22.50
CA ALA A 604 -10.13 -3.95 -22.88
C ALA A 604 -8.84 -3.62 -23.62
N ASP A 605 -8.83 -3.21 -24.84
CA ASP A 605 -7.70 -2.76 -25.69
C ASP A 605 -6.61 -1.98 -24.95
N SER A 606 -6.25 -2.44 -23.76
CA SER A 606 -5.42 -1.73 -22.77
C SER A 606 -4.35 -2.64 -22.17
N TYR A 607 -3.32 -2.01 -21.65
CA TYR A 607 -2.18 -2.65 -21.02
C TYR A 607 -1.98 -2.14 -19.59
N ILE A 608 -1.56 -3.03 -18.70
CA ILE A 608 -1.09 -2.66 -17.36
C ILE A 608 0.44 -2.59 -17.38
N VAL A 609 0.99 -1.51 -16.87
CA VAL A 609 2.42 -1.31 -16.73
C VAL A 609 2.79 -1.29 -15.25
N PHE A 610 3.73 -2.14 -14.87
CA PHE A 610 4.36 -2.12 -13.56
C PHE A 610 5.67 -1.36 -13.61
N THR A 611 5.82 -0.41 -12.71
CA THR A 611 7.08 0.32 -12.53
C THR A 611 7.81 -0.14 -11.26
N ARG A 612 9.09 0.19 -11.14
CA ARG A 612 9.89 -0.16 -9.95
C ARG A 612 9.37 0.45 -8.65
N GLU A 613 8.69 1.57 -8.74
CA GLU A 613 8.08 2.24 -7.59
C GLU A 613 6.74 1.62 -7.18
N GLY A 614 6.33 0.54 -7.84
CA GLY A 614 5.07 -0.13 -7.59
C GLY A 614 3.88 0.58 -8.23
N GLY A 615 4.12 1.67 -8.92
CA GLY A 615 3.10 2.37 -9.70
C GLY A 615 2.56 1.48 -10.81
N ARG A 616 1.27 1.58 -11.04
CA ARG A 616 0.64 0.93 -12.16
C ARG A 616 -0.06 1.99 -13.00
N VAL A 617 0.06 1.83 -14.32
CA VAL A 617 -0.69 2.63 -15.28
C VAL A 617 -1.38 1.68 -16.23
N SER A 618 -2.67 1.89 -16.46
CA SER A 618 -3.39 1.26 -17.55
C SER A 618 -3.42 2.24 -18.73
N PHE A 619 -3.07 1.82 -19.92
CA PHE A 619 -3.07 2.67 -21.09
C PHE A 619 -3.57 1.95 -22.33
N MET A 620 -4.12 2.73 -23.27
CA MET A 620 -4.62 2.26 -24.56
C MET A 620 -3.81 2.93 -25.66
N PRO A 621 -2.86 2.26 -26.31
CA PRO A 621 -1.97 2.88 -27.29
C PRO A 621 -2.71 3.54 -28.47
N GLU A 622 -3.75 2.92 -28.95
CA GLU A 622 -4.49 3.42 -30.12
C GLU A 622 -5.28 4.70 -29.85
N LYS A 623 -5.68 4.96 -28.61
CA LYS A 623 -6.51 6.11 -28.23
C LYS A 623 -5.72 7.30 -27.67
N ASN A 624 -4.42 7.21 -27.56
CA ASN A 624 -3.54 8.27 -27.02
C ASN A 624 -3.85 8.67 -25.55
N TYR A 625 -4.38 7.77 -24.75
CA TYR A 625 -4.71 8.03 -23.34
C TYR A 625 -3.73 7.35 -22.39
N ASN A 626 -3.06 8.18 -21.59
CA ASN A 626 -2.56 7.75 -20.29
C ASN A 626 -3.77 7.76 -19.35
N VAL A 627 -4.37 6.62 -19.13
CA VAL A 627 -5.35 6.48 -18.07
C VAL A 627 -4.56 6.18 -16.80
N GLU A 628 -4.25 7.20 -16.01
CA GLU A 628 -3.93 7.00 -14.62
C GLU A 628 -5.18 6.44 -13.96
N THR A 629 -5.28 5.14 -13.92
CA THR A 629 -6.34 4.53 -13.14
C THR A 629 -5.98 4.66 -11.68
N ALA A 630 -6.88 5.19 -10.89
CA ALA A 630 -6.83 5.31 -9.44
C ALA A 630 -6.85 3.95 -8.72
N GLY A 631 -6.12 3.00 -9.22
CA GLY A 631 -5.84 1.79 -8.50
C GLY A 631 -4.63 2.02 -7.63
N VAL A 632 -4.82 2.23 -6.34
CA VAL A 632 -3.72 2.39 -5.41
C VAL A 632 -2.90 1.12 -5.42
N PHE A 633 -1.83 1.15 -6.20
CA PHE A 633 -0.74 0.25 -6.04
C PHE A 633 0.10 0.78 -4.90
N VAL A 634 0.05 0.12 -3.78
CA VAL A 634 0.91 0.50 -2.67
C VAL A 634 2.34 0.23 -3.12
N PRO A 635 3.22 1.23 -3.13
CA PRO A 635 4.60 1.02 -3.45
C PRO A 635 5.16 -0.04 -2.51
N ALA A 636 5.86 -1.01 -3.06
CA ALA A 636 6.63 -1.95 -2.26
C ALA A 636 7.66 -1.15 -1.44
N THR A 637 7.94 -1.59 -0.22
CA THR A 637 8.99 -1.00 0.64
C THR A 637 10.36 -0.97 -0.03
N ASP A 638 10.55 -1.86 -1.00
CA ASP A 638 11.71 -1.99 -1.86
C ASP A 638 11.24 -2.02 -3.32
N ASN A 639 12.11 -1.60 -4.23
CA ASN A 639 11.85 -1.64 -5.67
C ASN A 639 11.41 -3.04 -6.11
N ILE A 640 10.38 -3.12 -6.92
CA ILE A 640 9.93 -4.36 -7.53
C ILE A 640 11.05 -4.91 -8.42
N LYS A 641 11.45 -6.16 -8.17
CA LYS A 641 12.45 -6.91 -8.94
C LYS A 641 11.82 -7.67 -10.09
N GLN A 642 10.66 -8.28 -9.86
CA GLN A 642 10.00 -9.16 -10.81
C GLN A 642 8.49 -9.17 -10.59
N VAL A 643 7.74 -9.25 -11.68
CA VAL A 643 6.31 -9.52 -11.70
C VAL A 643 6.08 -10.82 -12.45
N ILE A 644 5.15 -11.63 -11.98
CA ILE A 644 4.82 -12.93 -12.56
C ILE A 644 3.31 -13.00 -12.75
N TRP A 645 2.89 -13.28 -13.96
CA TRP A 645 1.50 -13.32 -14.37
C TRP A 645 1.01 -14.76 -14.47
N GLY A 646 0.08 -15.14 -13.60
CA GLY A 646 -0.64 -16.41 -13.66
C GLY A 646 -1.95 -16.28 -14.44
N ASN A 647 -2.75 -17.37 -14.49
CA ASN A 647 -4.06 -17.34 -15.15
C ASN A 647 -5.04 -16.36 -14.48
N ASP A 648 -5.16 -16.45 -13.17
CA ASP A 648 -6.12 -15.66 -12.37
C ASP A 648 -5.43 -14.88 -11.25
N PHE A 649 -4.11 -14.73 -11.31
CA PHE A 649 -3.36 -14.02 -10.27
C PHE A 649 -2.12 -13.31 -10.83
N VAL A 650 -1.61 -12.37 -10.07
CA VAL A 650 -0.32 -11.73 -10.30
C VAL A 650 0.53 -11.82 -9.04
N VAL A 651 1.82 -12.05 -9.18
CA VAL A 651 2.75 -12.09 -8.04
C VAL A 651 3.84 -11.06 -8.24
N SER A 652 4.12 -10.27 -7.22
CA SER A 652 5.27 -9.36 -7.20
C SER A 652 6.34 -9.82 -6.21
N LEU A 653 7.59 -9.67 -6.64
CA LEU A 653 8.79 -9.86 -5.83
C LEU A 653 9.54 -8.55 -5.74
N SER A 654 9.75 -8.03 -4.54
CA SER A 654 10.61 -6.89 -4.29
C SER A 654 12.07 -7.28 -4.13
N HIS A 655 12.98 -6.34 -4.37
CA HIS A 655 14.42 -6.59 -4.27
C HIS A 655 14.80 -6.97 -2.83
N LEU A 656 15.62 -8.02 -2.67
CA LEU A 656 16.05 -8.58 -1.38
C LEU A 656 14.92 -9.09 -0.46
N SER A 657 13.70 -9.25 -0.96
CA SER A 657 12.55 -9.68 -0.17
C SER A 657 12.60 -11.17 0.20
N LYS A 658 11.97 -11.50 1.32
CA LYS A 658 11.63 -12.85 1.74
C LYS A 658 10.16 -13.20 1.51
N GLU A 659 9.43 -12.29 0.93
CA GLU A 659 7.99 -12.37 0.75
C GLU A 659 7.63 -12.12 -0.71
N LEU A 660 6.68 -12.90 -1.22
CA LEU A 660 5.96 -12.66 -2.46
C LEU A 660 4.58 -12.12 -2.11
N ILE A 661 4.12 -11.10 -2.83
CA ILE A 661 2.76 -10.60 -2.69
C ILE A 661 1.95 -11.14 -3.85
N VAL A 662 0.86 -11.83 -3.54
CA VAL A 662 -0.09 -12.36 -4.51
C VAL A 662 -1.27 -11.42 -4.63
N TYR A 663 -1.59 -11.04 -5.85
CA TYR A 663 -2.71 -10.19 -6.23
C TYR A 663 -3.71 -11.02 -7.02
N ASP A 664 -4.99 -10.82 -6.74
CA ASP A 664 -6.07 -11.40 -7.51
C ASP A 664 -6.55 -10.42 -8.59
N TRP A 665 -6.96 -10.95 -9.74
CA TRP A 665 -7.72 -10.20 -10.73
C TRP A 665 -9.10 -9.92 -10.14
N TYR A 666 -9.28 -8.73 -9.61
CA TYR A 666 -10.47 -8.41 -8.88
C TYR A 666 -11.33 -7.43 -9.67
N VAL A 667 -12.51 -7.88 -10.10
CA VAL A 667 -13.66 -7.01 -10.31
C VAL A 667 -14.46 -7.12 -9.03
N ASP A 668 -14.67 -6.03 -8.28
CA ASP A 668 -15.53 -6.08 -7.10
C ASP A 668 -16.91 -6.59 -7.54
N GLU A 669 -17.39 -7.67 -6.95
CA GLU A 669 -18.70 -8.25 -7.30
C GLU A 669 -19.84 -7.24 -7.19
N GLY A 670 -19.65 -6.16 -6.42
CA GLY A 670 -20.58 -5.05 -6.27
C GLY A 670 -20.38 -3.90 -7.25
N ALA A 671 -19.25 -3.83 -7.95
CA ALA A 671 -18.97 -2.76 -8.91
C ALA A 671 -19.75 -3.00 -10.20
N LYS A 672 -20.34 -1.93 -10.73
CA LYS A 672 -21.01 -1.94 -12.01
C LYS A 672 -20.53 -0.75 -12.82
N GLU A 673 -19.90 -1.01 -13.95
CA GLU A 673 -19.63 0.04 -14.93
C GLU A 673 -20.94 0.42 -15.61
N ILE A 674 -21.26 1.73 -15.59
CA ILE A 674 -22.50 2.24 -16.20
C ILE A 674 -22.23 2.67 -17.62
N PHE A 675 -21.19 3.46 -17.84
CA PHE A 675 -20.77 3.86 -19.19
C PHE A 675 -19.35 4.47 -19.18
N GLU A 676 -18.74 4.45 -20.34
CA GLU A 676 -17.53 5.21 -20.66
C GLU A 676 -17.85 6.20 -21.80
N LEU A 677 -17.42 7.45 -21.66
CA LEU A 677 -17.67 8.52 -22.61
C LEU A 677 -16.37 8.95 -23.32
N ASP A 678 -16.52 9.57 -24.48
CA ASP A 678 -15.37 10.02 -25.28
C ASP A 678 -14.63 11.23 -24.68
N ASN A 679 -15.26 11.96 -23.76
CA ASN A 679 -14.68 13.14 -23.12
C ASN A 679 -14.85 13.14 -21.60
N THR A 680 -14.04 13.96 -20.91
CA THR A 680 -14.01 14.05 -19.44
C THR A 680 -15.34 14.57 -18.88
N ILE A 681 -15.82 13.91 -17.83
CA ILE A 681 -17.02 14.31 -17.07
C ILE A 681 -16.63 15.47 -16.14
N ASP A 682 -17.29 16.62 -16.27
CA ASP A 682 -17.10 17.76 -15.38
C ASP A 682 -18.15 17.79 -14.26
N LYS A 683 -19.40 17.50 -14.60
CA LYS A 683 -20.49 17.43 -13.61
C LYS A 683 -21.40 16.24 -13.89
N ILE A 684 -22.02 15.74 -12.82
CA ILE A 684 -22.99 14.65 -12.91
C ILE A 684 -24.11 14.86 -11.89
N SER A 685 -25.31 14.47 -12.28
CA SER A 685 -26.40 14.20 -11.35
C SER A 685 -27.12 12.91 -11.73
N VAL A 686 -27.61 12.19 -10.74
CA VAL A 686 -28.32 10.92 -10.92
C VAL A 686 -29.77 11.10 -10.47
N SER A 687 -30.69 10.65 -11.28
CA SER A 687 -32.14 10.75 -10.98
C SER A 687 -32.50 10.01 -9.68
N ASP A 688 -33.58 10.42 -9.00
CA ASP A 688 -34.00 9.82 -7.73
C ASP A 688 -34.30 8.31 -7.81
N ASN A 689 -34.70 7.85 -8.97
CA ASN A 689 -34.97 6.43 -9.23
C ASN A 689 -33.74 5.67 -9.78
N GLU A 690 -32.58 6.34 -9.80
CA GLU A 690 -31.30 5.81 -10.31
C GLU A 690 -31.30 5.33 -11.76
N LYS A 691 -32.38 5.58 -12.47
CA LYS A 691 -32.52 5.10 -13.84
C LYS A 691 -31.72 5.91 -14.84
N TYR A 692 -31.58 7.21 -14.60
CA TYR A 692 -30.93 8.13 -15.50
C TYR A 692 -29.79 8.88 -14.82
N SER A 693 -28.73 9.08 -15.58
CA SER A 693 -27.65 10.01 -15.22
C SER A 693 -27.60 11.12 -16.25
N VAL A 694 -27.45 12.35 -15.79
CA VAL A 694 -27.10 13.49 -16.64
C VAL A 694 -25.67 13.90 -16.35
N VAL A 695 -24.88 14.07 -17.39
CA VAL A 695 -23.48 14.47 -17.30
C VAL A 695 -23.22 15.71 -18.13
N GLU A 696 -22.39 16.61 -17.63
CA GLU A 696 -21.75 17.65 -18.41
C GLU A 696 -20.31 17.27 -18.66
N LEU A 697 -19.93 17.24 -19.92
CA LEU A 697 -18.59 16.92 -20.35
C LEU A 697 -17.76 18.18 -20.55
N GLN A 698 -16.44 18.03 -20.49
CA GLN A 698 -15.52 19.08 -20.85
C GLN A 698 -15.83 19.63 -22.25
N GLY A 699 -15.98 20.95 -22.37
CA GLY A 699 -16.46 21.60 -23.58
C GLY A 699 -17.98 21.83 -23.60
N TYR A 700 -18.63 21.74 -22.43
CA TYR A 700 -20.04 22.07 -22.17
C TYR A 700 -21.05 21.19 -22.92
N GLN A 701 -20.70 19.96 -23.21
CA GLN A 701 -21.62 18.99 -23.77
C GLN A 701 -22.48 18.38 -22.67
N LEU A 702 -23.79 18.59 -22.72
CA LEU A 702 -24.74 17.94 -21.85
C LEU A 702 -25.18 16.61 -22.48
N MET A 703 -25.25 15.57 -21.67
CA MET A 703 -25.61 14.22 -22.12
C MET A 703 -26.46 13.50 -21.07
N VAL A 704 -27.46 12.74 -21.51
CA VAL A 704 -28.29 11.92 -20.64
C VAL A 704 -28.14 10.44 -21.02
N VAL A 705 -27.91 9.61 -20.02
CA VAL A 705 -27.71 8.17 -20.17
C VAL A 705 -28.75 7.38 -19.37
N ASP A 706 -29.27 6.28 -19.93
CA ASP A 706 -30.05 5.30 -19.19
C ASP A 706 -29.11 4.31 -18.52
N ASN A 707 -29.07 4.30 -17.21
CA ASN A 707 -28.14 3.51 -16.38
C ASN A 707 -28.39 1.99 -16.43
N ASN A 708 -29.55 1.56 -16.97
CA ASN A 708 -29.86 0.14 -17.08
C ASN A 708 -29.47 -0.44 -18.44
N THR A 709 -29.55 0.40 -19.49
CA THR A 709 -29.26 -0.05 -20.87
C THR A 709 -27.90 0.46 -21.35
N ASN A 710 -27.28 1.39 -20.63
CA ASN A 710 -26.05 2.11 -20.99
C ASN A 710 -26.19 2.88 -22.32
N GLU A 711 -27.44 3.22 -22.69
CA GLU A 711 -27.72 3.96 -23.92
C GLU A 711 -27.79 5.48 -23.66
N ILE A 712 -27.18 6.24 -24.54
CA ILE A 712 -27.31 7.69 -24.56
C ILE A 712 -28.68 8.06 -25.10
N LEU A 713 -29.51 8.66 -24.25
CA LEU A 713 -30.86 9.10 -24.61
C LEU A 713 -30.87 10.40 -25.42
N GLY A 714 -29.94 11.28 -25.18
CA GLY A 714 -29.77 12.54 -25.85
C GLY A 714 -28.49 13.24 -25.49
N SER A 715 -28.05 14.14 -26.37
CA SER A 715 -26.96 15.05 -26.07
C SER A 715 -27.13 16.40 -26.77
N THR A 716 -26.60 17.45 -26.17
CA THR A 716 -26.58 18.79 -26.75
C THR A 716 -25.36 19.56 -26.31
N TYR A 717 -24.95 20.58 -27.07
CA TYR A 717 -23.90 21.49 -26.66
C TYR A 717 -24.49 22.73 -26.04
N CYS A 718 -23.96 23.18 -24.94
CA CYS A 718 -24.36 24.39 -24.23
C CYS A 718 -23.36 25.51 -24.49
N ASP A 719 -23.78 26.76 -24.25
CA ASP A 719 -22.98 27.93 -24.60
C ASP A 719 -21.91 28.27 -23.54
N SER A 720 -22.13 27.86 -22.29
CA SER A 720 -21.29 28.20 -21.14
C SER A 720 -21.21 27.08 -20.11
N TYR A 721 -20.34 27.23 -19.11
CA TYR A 721 -20.19 26.32 -17.97
C TYR A 721 -21.44 26.33 -17.08
N ALA A 722 -21.82 25.13 -16.58
CA ALA A 722 -22.90 25.03 -15.60
C ALA A 722 -22.38 25.36 -14.20
N VAL A 723 -23.01 26.29 -13.52
CA VAL A 723 -22.83 26.52 -12.09
C VAL A 723 -23.50 25.38 -11.29
N GLY A 724 -24.68 24.93 -11.76
CA GLY A 724 -25.42 23.83 -11.16
C GLY A 724 -26.05 22.91 -12.20
N LEU A 725 -26.10 21.60 -11.92
CA LEU A 725 -26.74 20.59 -12.76
C LEU A 725 -27.46 19.59 -11.87
N ASP A 726 -28.82 19.45 -12.01
CA ASP A 726 -29.54 18.46 -11.22
C ASP A 726 -30.86 18.05 -11.90
N PHE A 727 -31.41 16.89 -11.50
CA PHE A 727 -32.75 16.47 -11.81
C PHE A 727 -33.75 17.20 -10.90
N ILE A 728 -34.69 17.96 -11.48
CA ILE A 728 -35.79 18.59 -10.74
C ILE A 728 -37.05 17.71 -10.72
N SER A 729 -37.11 16.73 -11.59
CA SER A 729 -38.11 15.66 -11.60
C SER A 729 -37.52 14.41 -12.26
N LYS A 730 -38.32 13.33 -12.34
CA LYS A 730 -37.89 12.08 -12.98
C LYS A 730 -37.55 12.18 -14.48
N ASP A 731 -37.98 13.27 -15.15
CA ASP A 731 -37.87 13.47 -16.59
C ASP A 731 -37.45 14.88 -16.99
N LYS A 732 -37.11 15.75 -16.02
CA LYS A 732 -36.65 17.12 -16.25
C LYS A 732 -35.31 17.38 -15.56
N ILE A 733 -34.44 18.01 -16.28
CA ILE A 733 -33.09 18.39 -15.87
C ILE A 733 -32.98 19.91 -15.82
N GLN A 734 -32.54 20.46 -14.70
CA GLN A 734 -32.21 21.85 -14.56
C GLN A 734 -30.72 22.04 -14.67
N ARG A 735 -30.29 22.93 -15.52
CA ARG A 735 -28.92 23.38 -15.66
C ARG A 735 -28.89 24.89 -15.40
N VAL A 736 -28.14 25.29 -14.40
CA VAL A 736 -27.98 26.72 -14.05
C VAL A 736 -26.62 27.15 -14.58
N GLU A 737 -26.65 28.13 -15.48
CA GLU A 737 -25.45 28.82 -15.96
C GLU A 737 -25.22 30.09 -15.15
N SER A 738 -24.17 30.83 -15.44
CA SER A 738 -23.90 32.08 -14.71
C SER A 738 -25.00 33.15 -14.89
N ASP A 739 -25.63 33.18 -16.06
CA ASP A 739 -26.59 34.23 -16.44
C ASP A 739 -28.00 33.72 -16.74
N LYS A 740 -28.19 32.41 -16.85
CA LYS A 740 -29.48 31.81 -17.20
C LYS A 740 -29.72 30.44 -16.54
N VAL A 741 -30.98 30.05 -16.52
CA VAL A 741 -31.44 28.72 -16.15
C VAL A 741 -32.06 28.04 -17.35
N CYS A 742 -31.62 26.84 -17.65
CA CYS A 742 -32.10 26.02 -18.75
C CYS A 742 -32.75 24.75 -18.21
N ILE A 743 -33.94 24.40 -18.70
CA ILE A 743 -34.63 23.16 -18.37
C ILE A 743 -34.63 22.25 -19.60
N TYR A 744 -34.15 21.03 -19.43
CA TYR A 744 -34.07 20.04 -20.51
C TYR A 744 -34.95 18.82 -20.22
N ASP A 745 -35.38 18.10 -21.27
CA ASP A 745 -35.94 16.78 -21.17
C ASP A 745 -34.82 15.68 -21.19
N LEU A 746 -35.20 14.42 -21.08
CA LEU A 746 -34.26 13.30 -21.13
C LEU A 746 -33.57 13.10 -22.50
N GLN A 747 -34.08 13.74 -23.54
CA GLN A 747 -33.46 13.76 -24.88
C GLN A 747 -32.54 14.98 -25.07
N CYS A 748 -32.25 15.71 -24.00
CA CYS A 748 -31.49 16.98 -24.01
C CYS A 748 -32.14 18.07 -24.90
N ASN A 749 -33.46 18.02 -25.13
CA ASN A 749 -34.14 19.12 -25.76
C ASN A 749 -34.44 20.22 -24.74
N LEU A 750 -34.11 21.46 -25.07
CA LEU A 750 -34.39 22.59 -24.24
C LEU A 750 -35.92 22.82 -24.19
N ILE A 751 -36.51 22.71 -22.99
CA ILE A 751 -37.95 22.93 -22.75
C ILE A 751 -38.23 24.37 -22.41
N GLU A 752 -37.45 24.93 -21.49
CA GLU A 752 -37.59 26.28 -20.96
C GLU A 752 -36.22 26.91 -20.76
N GLU A 753 -36.13 28.20 -21.05
CA GLU A 753 -34.93 28.99 -20.79
C GLU A 753 -35.36 30.38 -20.30
N TYR A 754 -34.67 30.89 -19.30
CA TYR A 754 -34.87 32.26 -18.82
C TYR A 754 -33.57 32.83 -18.25
N GLU A 755 -33.36 34.12 -18.50
CA GLU A 755 -32.23 34.88 -17.99
C GLU A 755 -32.39 35.12 -16.49
N LEU A 756 -31.31 34.98 -15.70
CA LEU A 756 -31.34 35.33 -14.29
C LEU A 756 -31.44 36.84 -14.11
N CYS A 757 -32.53 37.29 -13.47
CA CYS A 757 -32.75 38.70 -13.12
C CYS A 757 -32.54 39.69 -14.27
N ASP A 758 -33.08 39.39 -15.45
CA ASP A 758 -33.04 40.25 -16.65
C ASP A 758 -31.60 40.49 -17.18
N GLY A 759 -30.65 39.56 -16.96
CA GLY A 759 -29.31 39.57 -17.58
C GLY A 759 -28.28 40.52 -16.96
N TYR A 760 -28.57 41.08 -15.76
CA TYR A 760 -27.65 42.03 -15.09
C TYR A 760 -26.90 41.43 -13.91
N VAL A 761 -27.08 40.14 -13.62
CA VAL A 761 -26.51 39.47 -12.45
C VAL A 761 -26.02 38.10 -12.86
N TYR A 762 -24.80 37.77 -12.47
CA TYR A 762 -24.22 36.46 -12.69
C TYR A 762 -24.32 35.61 -11.42
N ALA A 763 -24.75 34.38 -11.56
CA ALA A 763 -24.78 33.44 -10.44
C ALA A 763 -23.39 33.06 -10.00
N ASP A 764 -23.09 33.27 -8.71
CA ASP A 764 -21.84 32.86 -8.08
C ASP A 764 -21.89 31.39 -7.62
N GLY A 765 -23.10 30.87 -7.42
CA GLY A 765 -23.35 29.52 -7.04
C GLY A 765 -24.80 29.15 -6.91
N VAL A 766 -25.09 27.92 -6.55
CA VAL A 766 -26.43 27.40 -6.28
C VAL A 766 -26.49 26.76 -4.89
N THR A 767 -27.64 26.82 -4.25
CA THR A 767 -27.91 26.08 -3.04
C THR A 767 -28.09 24.59 -3.35
N LEU A 768 -28.03 23.73 -2.32
CA LEU A 768 -28.23 22.32 -2.48
C LEU A 768 -29.51 21.99 -3.30
N LYS A 769 -29.37 21.06 -4.25
CA LYS A 769 -30.44 20.71 -5.22
C LYS A 769 -30.86 21.82 -6.17
N GLY A 770 -30.06 22.87 -6.31
CA GLY A 770 -30.29 23.93 -7.29
C GLY A 770 -31.61 24.72 -7.14
N LYS A 771 -32.21 24.66 -5.94
CA LYS A 771 -33.47 25.37 -5.68
C LYS A 771 -33.34 26.87 -5.79
N TYR A 772 -32.23 27.41 -5.33
CA TYR A 772 -31.91 28.84 -5.41
C TYR A 772 -30.54 29.00 -6.06
N ALA A 773 -30.43 29.99 -6.92
CA ALA A 773 -29.16 30.59 -7.32
C ALA A 773 -28.87 31.81 -6.43
N TYR A 774 -27.61 32.07 -6.11
CA TYR A 774 -27.23 33.29 -5.42
C TYR A 774 -26.23 34.08 -6.25
N ALA A 775 -26.31 35.38 -6.12
CA ALA A 775 -25.58 36.28 -7.00
C ALA A 775 -25.28 37.61 -6.33
N GLU A 776 -24.13 38.17 -6.64
CA GLU A 776 -23.70 39.48 -6.22
C GLU A 776 -24.26 40.55 -7.18
N ALA A 777 -25.06 41.49 -6.64
CA ALA A 777 -25.50 42.67 -7.35
C ALA A 777 -24.74 43.90 -6.82
N PHE A 778 -24.93 45.08 -7.49
CA PHE A 778 -24.18 46.30 -7.16
C PHE A 778 -24.35 46.75 -5.69
N GLU A 779 -25.57 46.68 -5.15
CA GLU A 779 -25.86 47.13 -3.77
C GLU A 779 -26.22 45.98 -2.81
N SER A 780 -26.32 44.74 -3.27
CA SER A 780 -26.87 43.64 -2.49
C SER A 780 -26.37 42.27 -2.95
N LEU A 781 -26.44 41.33 -2.03
CA LEU A 781 -26.33 39.91 -2.28
C LEU A 781 -27.73 39.35 -2.44
N ASN A 782 -28.00 38.70 -3.56
CA ASN A 782 -29.34 38.27 -3.93
C ASN A 782 -29.47 36.75 -3.91
N LEU A 783 -30.60 36.26 -3.39
CA LEU A 783 -31.04 34.89 -3.52
C LEU A 783 -32.20 34.82 -4.52
N ILE A 784 -32.05 34.02 -5.55
CA ILE A 784 -32.95 33.92 -6.70
C ILE A 784 -33.56 32.53 -6.70
N GLN A 785 -34.87 32.42 -6.69
CA GLN A 785 -35.54 31.14 -6.87
C GLN A 785 -35.48 30.70 -8.34
N CYS A 786 -34.77 29.63 -8.63
CA CYS A 786 -34.55 29.17 -10.00
C CYS A 786 -35.85 28.88 -10.76
N GLU A 787 -36.83 28.21 -10.13
CA GLU A 787 -38.10 27.86 -10.76
C GLU A 787 -38.95 29.07 -11.20
N SER A 788 -38.87 30.16 -10.47
CA SER A 788 -39.72 31.34 -10.72
C SER A 788 -38.96 32.56 -11.25
N ASN A 789 -37.65 32.47 -11.33
CA ASN A 789 -36.74 33.57 -11.66
C ASN A 789 -37.00 34.85 -10.84
N LYS A 790 -37.23 34.70 -9.55
CA LYS A 790 -37.52 35.84 -8.70
C LYS A 790 -36.53 35.97 -7.57
N VAL A 791 -36.07 37.17 -7.30
CA VAL A 791 -35.32 37.45 -6.09
C VAL A 791 -36.27 37.25 -4.90
N VAL A 792 -35.97 36.26 -4.09
CA VAL A 792 -36.74 35.86 -2.91
C VAL A 792 -36.09 36.29 -1.62
N GLY A 793 -34.76 36.53 -1.63
CA GLY A 793 -33.99 37.06 -0.51
C GLY A 793 -33.01 38.13 -0.99
N GLN A 794 -32.78 39.16 -0.20
CA GLN A 794 -31.82 40.22 -0.52
C GLN A 794 -31.16 40.77 0.74
N LEU A 795 -29.84 40.80 0.72
CA LEU A 795 -29.05 41.34 1.82
C LEU A 795 -28.25 42.55 1.31
N SER A 796 -28.49 43.73 1.87
CA SER A 796 -27.77 44.94 1.46
C SER A 796 -26.30 44.87 1.88
N LYS A 797 -25.38 45.07 0.93
CA LYS A 797 -23.93 45.12 1.16
C LYS A 797 -23.53 46.18 2.21
N LYS A 798 -24.21 47.31 2.18
CA LYS A 798 -24.00 48.37 3.19
C LYS A 798 -24.39 47.94 4.61
N VAL A 799 -25.41 47.11 4.75
CA VAL A 799 -25.91 46.62 6.06
C VAL A 799 -24.99 45.52 6.58
N CYS A 800 -24.63 44.58 5.77
CA CYS A 800 -23.77 43.49 6.17
C CYS A 800 -22.26 43.84 6.14
N GLY A 801 -21.87 44.96 5.50
CA GLY A 801 -20.50 45.39 5.39
C GLY A 801 -19.67 44.48 4.52
N TYR A 802 -20.26 43.93 3.47
CA TYR A 802 -19.58 43.07 2.48
C TYR A 802 -18.67 43.90 1.58
N ASP A 803 -17.48 43.39 1.34
CA ASP A 803 -16.48 43.92 0.42
C ASP A 803 -16.20 42.90 -0.72
N GLU A 804 -15.69 43.34 -1.84
CA GLU A 804 -15.38 42.50 -3.00
C GLU A 804 -14.38 41.37 -2.73
N ASN A 805 -13.64 41.46 -1.61
CA ASN A 805 -12.71 40.40 -1.16
C ASN A 805 -13.35 39.41 -0.18
N ASP A 806 -14.60 39.61 0.19
CA ASP A 806 -15.31 38.75 1.12
C ASP A 806 -15.98 37.61 0.34
N THR A 807 -16.08 36.44 0.99
CA THR A 807 -16.87 35.30 0.47
C THR A 807 -18.23 35.26 1.17
N TYR A 808 -19.25 34.80 0.50
CA TYR A 808 -20.60 34.69 1.07
C TYR A 808 -21.31 33.42 0.62
N MET A 809 -22.26 32.96 1.45
CA MET A 809 -23.11 31.82 1.11
C MET A 809 -24.47 31.93 1.78
N PHE A 810 -25.53 31.64 1.05
CA PHE A 810 -26.89 31.54 1.58
C PHE A 810 -27.19 30.13 2.08
N SER A 811 -27.98 30.02 3.13
CA SER A 811 -28.55 28.75 3.61
C SER A 811 -29.48 28.12 2.57
N ASN A 812 -29.66 26.81 2.62
CA ASN A 812 -30.47 26.04 1.66
C ASN A 812 -31.96 26.45 1.67
N ASN A 813 -32.46 26.91 2.82
CA ASN A 813 -33.80 27.44 2.96
C ASN A 813 -33.92 28.95 2.60
N GLY A 814 -32.78 29.62 2.45
CA GLY A 814 -32.72 31.04 2.07
C GLY A 814 -32.90 32.02 3.23
N ASP A 815 -33.05 31.59 4.47
CA ASP A 815 -33.32 32.45 5.62
C ASP A 815 -32.06 33.12 6.19
N MET A 816 -30.87 32.56 5.95
CA MET A 816 -29.60 33.02 6.47
C MET A 816 -28.58 33.25 5.36
N CYS A 817 -27.62 34.14 5.65
CA CYS A 817 -26.48 34.39 4.79
C CYS A 817 -25.22 34.55 5.66
N VAL A 818 -24.21 33.72 5.42
CA VAL A 818 -22.91 33.81 6.07
C VAL A 818 -21.98 34.62 5.17
N ILE A 819 -21.23 35.53 5.79
CA ILE A 819 -20.20 36.36 5.14
C ILE A 819 -18.89 36.07 5.86
N VAL A 820 -17.88 35.72 5.10
CA VAL A 820 -16.49 35.55 5.52
C VAL A 820 -15.77 36.88 5.26
N ASP A 821 -15.50 37.63 6.31
CA ASP A 821 -14.86 38.94 6.23
C ASP A 821 -13.36 38.75 6.50
N ALA A 822 -12.58 38.58 5.44
CA ALA A 822 -11.15 38.39 5.51
C ALA A 822 -10.41 39.56 6.16
N SER A 823 -10.93 40.79 6.00
CA SER A 823 -10.32 42.02 6.52
C SER A 823 -10.45 42.13 8.03
N LYS A 824 -11.45 41.52 8.65
CA LYS A 824 -11.76 41.56 10.09
C LYS A 824 -11.43 40.22 10.78
N GLU A 825 -11.02 39.20 10.03
CA GLU A 825 -10.81 37.84 10.53
C GLU A 825 -12.06 37.27 11.24
N GLN A 826 -13.25 37.52 10.64
CA GLN A 826 -14.55 37.16 11.21
C GLN A 826 -15.47 36.52 10.19
N CYS A 827 -16.23 35.54 10.63
CA CYS A 827 -17.37 34.98 9.90
C CYS A 827 -18.67 35.47 10.56
N ARG A 828 -19.55 36.07 9.78
CA ARG A 828 -20.75 36.72 10.28
C ARG A 828 -21.99 36.13 9.63
N ASN A 829 -22.99 35.75 10.44
CA ASN A 829 -24.26 35.21 9.94
C ASN A 829 -25.40 36.25 10.08
N TYR A 830 -26.13 36.44 9.02
CA TYR A 830 -27.23 37.41 8.93
C TYR A 830 -28.56 36.71 8.64
N GLU A 831 -29.64 37.17 9.28
CA GLU A 831 -31.00 36.85 8.89
C GLU A 831 -31.34 37.64 7.62
N VAL A 832 -31.61 36.95 6.52
CA VAL A 832 -31.84 37.60 5.19
C VAL A 832 -33.01 38.53 5.19
N ALA A 833 -34.15 38.13 5.76
CA ALA A 833 -35.38 38.92 5.77
C ALA A 833 -35.27 40.28 6.48
N SER A 834 -34.45 40.36 7.52
CA SER A 834 -34.32 41.61 8.33
C SER A 834 -32.99 42.31 8.14
N GLY A 835 -32.01 41.64 7.55
CA GLY A 835 -30.60 42.11 7.52
C GLY A 835 -29.92 42.13 8.88
N LYS A 836 -30.50 41.48 9.90
CA LYS A 836 -29.97 41.49 11.26
C LYS A 836 -28.83 40.49 11.41
N LEU A 837 -27.72 40.95 12.01
CA LEU A 837 -26.63 40.06 12.44
C LEU A 837 -27.13 39.14 13.56
N ILE A 838 -27.02 37.82 13.38
CA ILE A 838 -27.51 36.81 14.31
C ILE A 838 -26.37 36.02 14.97
N GLY A 839 -25.20 35.93 14.36
CA GLY A 839 -24.04 35.24 14.93
C GLY A 839 -22.71 35.75 14.38
N VAL A 840 -21.65 35.59 15.17
CA VAL A 840 -20.28 35.94 14.78
C VAL A 840 -19.34 34.87 15.29
N ALA A 841 -18.42 34.42 14.45
CA ALA A 841 -17.30 33.61 14.85
C ALA A 841 -15.99 34.34 14.53
N ASP A 842 -15.15 34.51 15.55
CA ASP A 842 -13.80 35.03 15.38
C ASP A 842 -12.89 33.85 14.95
N MET A 843 -12.46 33.88 13.72
CA MET A 843 -11.55 32.89 13.15
C MET A 843 -10.71 33.53 12.05
N ASN A 844 -9.56 32.94 11.74
CA ASN A 844 -8.65 33.51 10.73
C ASN A 844 -9.25 33.39 9.31
N ALA A 845 -10.17 34.28 9.02
CA ALA A 845 -10.98 34.28 7.81
C ALA A 845 -10.16 34.43 6.50
N THR A 846 -8.93 34.94 6.61
CA THR A 846 -8.02 35.11 5.45
C THR A 846 -7.66 33.81 4.77
N TYR A 847 -7.68 32.69 5.49
CA TYR A 847 -7.30 31.36 5.00
C TYR A 847 -8.50 30.45 4.76
N ILE A 848 -9.73 30.99 4.75
CA ILE A 848 -10.93 30.23 4.44
C ILE A 848 -11.11 30.21 2.92
N GLU A 849 -11.04 29.01 2.34
CA GLU A 849 -11.25 28.78 0.90
C GLU A 849 -12.73 28.59 0.55
N ASN A 850 -13.47 27.91 1.44
CA ASN A 850 -14.86 27.59 1.16
C ASN A 850 -15.73 27.63 2.43
N VAL A 851 -17.03 27.89 2.23
CA VAL A 851 -18.05 27.88 3.29
C VAL A 851 -19.30 27.18 2.78
N CYS A 852 -19.90 26.32 3.60
CA CYS A 852 -21.14 25.64 3.22
C CYS A 852 -22.06 25.39 4.42
N PHE A 853 -23.37 25.34 4.17
CA PHE A 853 -24.35 24.94 5.15
C PHE A 853 -24.60 23.43 5.12
N SER A 854 -24.90 22.84 6.29
CA SER A 854 -25.48 21.50 6.35
C SER A 854 -26.84 21.45 5.63
N GLU A 855 -27.28 20.28 5.18
CA GLU A 855 -28.56 20.10 4.47
C GLU A 855 -29.77 20.65 5.27
N ASP A 856 -29.72 20.57 6.61
CA ASP A 856 -30.74 21.04 7.52
C ASP A 856 -30.54 22.49 7.99
N ASP A 857 -29.54 23.19 7.46
CA ASP A 857 -29.12 24.55 7.81
C ASP A 857 -28.78 24.81 9.28
N ARG A 858 -28.50 23.74 10.05
CA ARG A 858 -28.15 23.82 11.49
C ARG A 858 -26.68 24.01 11.76
N SER A 859 -25.84 23.72 10.80
CA SER A 859 -24.40 23.89 10.89
C SER A 859 -23.86 24.64 9.69
N VAL A 860 -22.76 25.35 9.89
CA VAL A 860 -21.95 25.92 8.84
C VAL A 860 -20.55 25.34 8.96
N TYR A 861 -19.95 25.01 7.85
CA TYR A 861 -18.62 24.48 7.78
C TYR A 861 -17.71 25.47 7.05
N PHE A 862 -16.57 25.74 7.64
CA PHE A 862 -15.53 26.57 7.06
C PHE A 862 -14.35 25.71 6.72
N VAL A 863 -13.94 25.73 5.47
CA VAL A 863 -12.79 24.97 4.94
C VAL A 863 -11.64 25.94 4.78
N PHE A 864 -10.49 25.58 5.38
CA PHE A 864 -9.27 26.36 5.35
C PHE A 864 -8.27 25.78 4.34
N GLU A 865 -7.40 26.64 3.78
CA GLU A 865 -6.34 26.28 2.84
C GLU A 865 -5.42 25.13 3.32
N ASP A 866 -5.24 25.00 4.63
CA ASP A 866 -4.40 23.95 5.25
C ASP A 866 -5.13 22.60 5.42
N GLY A 867 -6.37 22.50 4.92
CA GLY A 867 -7.20 21.31 5.07
C GLY A 867 -7.92 21.19 6.41
N LYS A 868 -7.86 22.21 7.26
CA LYS A 868 -8.67 22.30 8.47
C LYS A 868 -10.12 22.59 8.12
N VAL A 869 -11.05 21.94 8.81
CA VAL A 869 -12.48 22.25 8.72
C VAL A 869 -13.02 22.58 10.08
N VAL A 870 -13.77 23.68 10.18
CA VAL A 870 -14.41 24.13 11.41
C VAL A 870 -15.92 24.07 11.24
N GLN A 871 -16.60 23.29 12.07
CA GLN A 871 -18.06 23.24 12.14
C GLN A 871 -18.54 24.19 13.22
N VAL A 872 -19.47 25.07 12.86
CA VAL A 872 -20.14 25.95 13.78
C VAL A 872 -21.65 25.72 13.82
N ASP A 873 -22.30 26.11 14.90
CA ASP A 873 -23.76 26.19 14.99
C ASP A 873 -24.26 27.33 14.13
N SER A 874 -25.14 27.05 13.18
CA SER A 874 -25.55 27.99 12.16
C SER A 874 -26.12 29.32 12.70
N PRO A 875 -27.08 29.32 13.67
CA PRO A 875 -27.60 30.60 14.15
C PRO A 875 -26.60 31.40 14.99
N THR A 876 -25.88 30.71 15.88
CA THR A 876 -25.05 31.39 16.91
C THR A 876 -23.61 31.57 16.50
N MET A 877 -23.13 30.81 15.52
CA MET A 877 -21.74 30.74 15.07
C MET A 877 -20.77 30.21 16.17
N GLU A 878 -21.29 29.50 17.16
CA GLU A 878 -20.44 28.82 18.15
C GLU A 878 -19.76 27.61 17.55
N ILE A 879 -18.47 27.46 17.79
CA ILE A 879 -17.67 26.33 17.27
C ILE A 879 -18.12 25.04 17.94
N LYS A 880 -18.55 24.07 17.14
CA LYS A 880 -18.94 22.73 17.56
C LYS A 880 -17.78 21.75 17.54
N CYS A 881 -17.06 21.73 16.43
CA CYS A 881 -15.91 20.86 16.30
C CYS A 881 -14.89 21.41 15.28
N GLU A 882 -13.66 20.94 15.41
CA GLU A 882 -12.57 21.21 14.47
C GLU A 882 -12.04 19.86 13.96
N ILE A 883 -11.80 19.77 12.65
CA ILE A 883 -11.28 18.61 11.98
C ILE A 883 -9.98 19.03 11.31
N ASP A 884 -8.87 18.43 11.72
CA ASP A 884 -7.57 18.71 11.14
C ASP A 884 -7.20 17.63 10.10
N SER A 885 -6.38 18.03 9.13
CA SER A 885 -5.69 17.11 8.20
C SER A 885 -6.55 16.52 7.07
N LEU A 886 -7.56 17.23 6.61
CA LEU A 886 -8.20 16.91 5.34
C LEU A 886 -7.41 17.59 4.22
N ASN A 887 -6.78 16.82 3.32
CA ASN A 887 -5.98 17.39 2.25
C ASN A 887 -6.85 18.11 1.21
N TYR A 888 -6.63 19.41 1.01
CA TYR A 888 -7.18 20.23 -0.08
C TYR A 888 -8.65 20.02 -0.39
N ILE A 889 -9.54 20.31 0.55
CA ILE A 889 -10.98 20.26 0.29
C ILE A 889 -11.38 21.45 -0.55
N THR A 890 -11.94 21.18 -1.72
CA THR A 890 -12.34 22.20 -2.69
C THR A 890 -13.84 22.40 -2.77
N ASP A 891 -14.66 21.45 -2.29
CA ASP A 891 -16.11 21.50 -2.51
C ASP A 891 -16.96 20.99 -1.33
N VAL A 892 -18.21 21.23 -1.48
CA VAL A 892 -19.38 21.19 -0.61
C VAL A 892 -19.49 19.94 0.23
N ILE A 893 -19.81 20.18 1.47
CA ILE A 893 -20.21 19.17 2.44
C ILE A 893 -21.63 18.72 2.16
N GLU A 894 -21.79 17.47 1.82
CA GLU A 894 -23.07 16.84 1.66
C GLU A 894 -23.37 15.94 2.87
N GLU A 895 -24.51 16.20 3.55
CA GLU A 895 -24.98 15.35 4.64
C GLU A 895 -25.95 14.32 4.06
N LYS A 896 -25.66 13.04 4.28
CA LYS A 896 -26.51 11.92 3.82
C LYS A 896 -26.79 10.96 4.94
N THR A 897 -28.01 10.42 4.94
CA THR A 897 -28.35 9.28 5.81
C THR A 897 -28.13 8.00 5.02
N VAL A 898 -27.18 7.19 5.49
CA VAL A 898 -26.81 5.90 4.89
C VAL A 898 -27.04 4.82 5.93
N TYR A 899 -27.83 3.81 5.60
CA TYR A 899 -28.24 2.74 6.53
C TYR A 899 -28.74 3.24 7.91
N GLY A 900 -29.38 4.43 7.92
CA GLY A 900 -29.91 5.04 9.15
C GLY A 900 -28.91 5.86 9.95
N GLU A 901 -27.65 5.94 9.54
CA GLU A 901 -26.60 6.77 10.12
C GLU A 901 -26.37 8.03 9.31
N LYS A 902 -26.08 9.13 9.99
CA LYS A 902 -25.67 10.38 9.35
C LYS A 902 -24.21 10.28 8.94
N LYS A 903 -23.91 10.51 7.67
CA LYS A 903 -22.55 10.63 7.12
C LYS A 903 -22.37 11.99 6.48
N TYR A 904 -21.15 12.50 6.57
CA TYR A 904 -20.76 13.80 6.06
C TYR A 904 -19.68 13.60 4.99
N TYR A 905 -19.88 14.19 3.82
CA TYR A 905 -18.98 14.04 2.68
C TYR A 905 -18.27 15.35 2.39
N PHE A 906 -16.95 15.32 2.44
CA PHE A 906 -16.08 16.44 2.14
C PHE A 906 -15.29 16.11 0.88
N TYR A 907 -15.49 16.85 -0.16
CA TYR A 907 -14.93 16.58 -1.48
C TYR A 907 -13.63 17.32 -1.72
N ASN A 908 -12.73 16.67 -2.45
CA ASN A 908 -11.55 17.29 -3.05
C ASN A 908 -11.44 16.85 -4.52
N SER A 909 -10.41 17.33 -5.23
CA SER A 909 -10.17 16.98 -6.64
C SER A 909 -9.98 15.48 -6.89
N ASN A 910 -9.66 14.71 -5.85
CA ASN A 910 -9.29 13.30 -5.96
C ASN A 910 -10.33 12.36 -5.31
N GLY A 911 -11.41 12.88 -4.76
CA GLY A 911 -12.43 12.03 -4.15
C GLY A 911 -13.22 12.68 -3.01
N ALA A 912 -13.63 11.90 -2.05
CA ALA A 912 -14.41 12.35 -0.90
C ALA A 912 -13.95 11.72 0.42
N TYR A 913 -13.76 12.54 1.44
CA TYR A 913 -13.68 12.08 2.82
C TYR A 913 -15.09 11.83 3.34
N VAL A 914 -15.30 10.65 3.92
CA VAL A 914 -16.54 10.27 4.61
C VAL A 914 -16.30 10.35 6.11
N LEU A 915 -17.12 11.15 6.80
CA LEU A 915 -17.00 11.34 8.24
C LEU A 915 -18.27 10.87 8.95
N GLY A 916 -18.09 10.27 10.12
CA GLY A 916 -19.13 9.98 11.07
C GLY A 916 -19.07 10.90 12.31
N GLU A 917 -20.18 11.03 13.04
CA GLU A 917 -20.22 11.77 14.29
C GLU A 917 -19.99 10.84 15.49
N TYR A 918 -18.96 11.13 16.30
CA TYR A 918 -18.55 10.36 17.47
C TYR A 918 -18.32 11.29 18.67
N ASP A 919 -19.07 11.08 19.75
CA ASP A 919 -18.97 11.92 20.97
C ASP A 919 -19.16 13.43 20.67
N GLY A 920 -20.00 13.76 19.69
CA GLY A 920 -20.27 15.13 19.26
C GLY A 920 -19.15 15.77 18.42
N GLN A 921 -18.24 14.96 17.89
CA GLN A 921 -17.18 15.40 16.98
C GLN A 921 -17.22 14.60 15.69
N LEU A 922 -16.95 15.25 14.58
CA LEU A 922 -16.78 14.58 13.29
C LEU A 922 -15.41 13.93 13.21
N LYS A 923 -15.36 12.69 12.74
CA LYS A 923 -14.12 11.92 12.54
C LYS A 923 -14.13 11.28 11.16
N VAL A 924 -12.99 11.31 10.50
CA VAL A 924 -12.80 10.65 9.21
C VAL A 924 -12.87 9.13 9.42
N GLU A 925 -13.73 8.49 8.66
CA GLU A 925 -13.90 7.04 8.62
C GLU A 925 -13.31 6.42 7.37
N GLN A 926 -13.34 7.16 6.27
CA GLN A 926 -12.97 6.65 4.96
C GLN A 926 -12.61 7.79 4.03
N PHE A 927 -11.69 7.52 3.11
CA PHE A 927 -11.51 8.30 1.90
C PHE A 927 -11.91 7.44 0.70
N ILE A 928 -12.74 7.99 -0.20
CA ILE A 928 -13.14 7.35 -1.44
C ILE A 928 -12.42 8.07 -2.56
N ASP A 929 -11.45 7.41 -3.16
CA ASP A 929 -10.70 7.94 -4.27
C ASP A 929 -11.52 7.82 -5.57
N ALA A 930 -11.82 8.95 -6.17
CA ALA A 930 -12.46 9.03 -7.47
C ALA A 930 -12.07 10.35 -8.14
N LEU A 931 -11.25 10.27 -9.16
CA LEU A 931 -10.55 11.42 -9.77
C LEU A 931 -11.44 12.60 -10.21
N LYS A 932 -12.75 12.45 -10.30
CA LYS A 932 -13.67 13.52 -10.71
C LYS A 932 -14.91 13.68 -9.85
N GLY A 933 -15.22 12.73 -9.03
CA GLY A 933 -16.34 12.90 -8.12
C GLY A 933 -16.92 11.63 -7.53
N VAL A 934 -17.45 11.75 -6.33
CA VAL A 934 -18.18 10.73 -5.58
C VAL A 934 -19.58 11.25 -5.35
N PHE A 935 -20.59 10.47 -5.68
CA PHE A 935 -22.01 10.85 -5.52
C PHE A 935 -22.72 9.79 -4.71
N PRO A 936 -22.92 9.98 -3.39
CA PRO A 936 -23.71 9.07 -2.58
C PRO A 936 -25.20 9.25 -2.90
N LYS A 937 -25.87 8.17 -3.31
CA LYS A 937 -27.32 8.17 -3.56
C LYS A 937 -27.92 6.80 -3.32
N ASN A 938 -28.98 6.71 -2.52
CA ASN A 938 -29.74 5.49 -2.24
C ASN A 938 -28.88 4.26 -1.89
N GLU A 939 -27.98 4.43 -0.90
CA GLU A 939 -27.07 3.38 -0.42
C GLU A 939 -26.07 2.88 -1.49
N LYS A 940 -25.79 3.71 -2.48
CA LYS A 940 -24.78 3.47 -3.51
C LYS A 940 -23.87 4.66 -3.66
N TYR A 941 -22.62 4.38 -4.04
CA TYR A 941 -21.70 5.37 -4.55
C TYR A 941 -21.70 5.34 -6.08
N TRP A 942 -21.80 6.52 -6.66
CA TRP A 942 -21.56 6.76 -8.07
C TRP A 942 -20.21 7.44 -8.18
N LEU A 943 -19.24 6.74 -8.75
CA LEU A 943 -17.86 7.20 -8.84
C LEU A 943 -17.53 7.55 -10.27
N THR A 944 -17.03 8.74 -10.48
CA THR A 944 -16.56 9.17 -11.79
C THR A 944 -15.05 9.21 -11.85
N ASN A 945 -14.51 8.62 -12.90
CA ASN A 945 -13.09 8.60 -13.18
C ASN A 945 -12.87 9.13 -14.59
N TYR A 946 -12.58 10.44 -14.73
CA TYR A 946 -12.47 11.14 -16.01
C TYR A 946 -13.70 10.92 -16.93
N LYS A 947 -13.75 9.79 -17.60
CA LYS A 947 -14.73 9.44 -18.63
C LYS A 947 -15.68 8.33 -18.24
N THR A 948 -15.37 7.60 -17.17
CA THR A 948 -16.11 6.42 -16.76
C THR A 948 -16.98 6.74 -15.56
N LEU A 949 -18.23 6.31 -15.57
CA LEU A 949 -19.12 6.27 -14.41
C LEU A 949 -19.28 4.84 -13.95
N MET A 950 -19.03 4.61 -12.66
CA MET A 950 -19.19 3.32 -11.99
C MET A 950 -20.18 3.45 -10.83
N GLU A 951 -20.95 2.40 -10.59
CA GLU A 951 -21.84 2.25 -9.45
C GLU A 951 -21.28 1.20 -8.49
N PHE A 952 -21.21 1.53 -7.20
CA PHE A 952 -20.83 0.63 -6.12
C PHE A 952 -21.89 0.62 -5.02
N PRO A 953 -22.20 -0.53 -4.38
CA PRO A 953 -22.97 -0.53 -3.15
C PRO A 953 -22.17 0.18 -2.05
N ILE A 954 -22.80 0.93 -1.16
CA ILE A 954 -22.14 1.41 0.05
C ILE A 954 -22.03 0.22 1.00
N TYR A 955 -20.81 -0.22 1.27
CA TYR A 955 -20.58 -1.36 2.15
C TYR A 955 -20.86 -1.02 3.62
N THR A 956 -21.56 -1.90 4.29
CA THR A 956 -21.76 -1.82 5.74
C THR A 956 -20.46 -2.11 6.49
N TYR A 957 -20.42 -1.75 7.78
CA TYR A 957 -19.27 -2.06 8.65
C TYR A 957 -18.92 -3.56 8.64
N GLU A 958 -19.92 -4.44 8.77
CA GLU A 958 -19.73 -5.88 8.76
C GLU A 958 -19.21 -6.42 7.43
N GLU A 959 -19.62 -5.84 6.31
CA GLU A 959 -19.10 -6.22 4.97
C GLU A 959 -17.64 -5.81 4.80
N ILE A 960 -17.26 -4.63 5.28
CA ILE A 960 -15.85 -4.18 5.29
C ILE A 960 -14.99 -5.11 6.15
N LEU A 961 -15.46 -5.46 7.37
CA LEU A 961 -14.75 -6.43 8.21
C LEU A 961 -14.66 -7.81 7.53
N GLY A 962 -15.73 -8.26 6.87
CA GLY A 962 -15.73 -9.53 6.14
C GLY A 962 -14.74 -9.56 4.96
N LYS A 963 -14.52 -8.43 4.29
CA LYS A 963 -13.47 -8.30 3.26
C LYS A 963 -12.07 -8.41 3.90
N ALA A 964 -11.84 -7.75 5.02
CA ALA A 964 -10.58 -7.82 5.75
C ALA A 964 -10.29 -9.22 6.29
N ASP A 965 -11.29 -9.86 6.90
CA ASP A 965 -11.16 -11.20 7.50
C ASP A 965 -10.81 -12.26 6.46
N ARG A 966 -11.32 -12.17 5.23
CA ARG A 966 -10.92 -13.05 4.12
C ARG A 966 -9.43 -12.93 3.82
N ILE A 967 -8.92 -11.70 3.68
CA ILE A 967 -7.50 -11.46 3.41
C ILE A 967 -6.62 -11.95 4.57
N CYS A 968 -7.01 -11.66 5.82
CA CYS A 968 -6.29 -12.12 6.99
C CYS A 968 -6.26 -13.66 7.10
N TYR A 969 -7.40 -14.32 6.81
CA TYR A 969 -7.51 -15.78 6.82
C TYR A 969 -6.63 -16.41 5.72
N ASP A 970 -6.75 -15.94 4.51
CA ASP A 970 -5.95 -16.41 3.39
C ASP A 970 -4.44 -16.27 3.66
N ASN A 971 -4.03 -15.11 4.17
CA ASN A 971 -2.65 -14.88 4.55
C ASN A 971 -2.18 -15.80 5.70
N SER A 972 -3.06 -16.15 6.66
CA SER A 972 -2.72 -17.06 7.75
C SER A 972 -2.52 -18.51 7.29
N LEU A 973 -3.31 -18.96 6.30
CA LEU A 973 -3.15 -20.29 5.70
C LEU A 973 -1.79 -20.47 5.05
N TRP A 974 -1.33 -19.48 4.29
CA TRP A 974 -0.04 -19.49 3.63
C TRP A 974 1.14 -19.40 4.61
N ASN A 975 0.99 -18.64 5.68
CA ASN A 975 2.05 -18.51 6.71
C ASN A 975 2.20 -19.75 7.60
N ASN A 976 1.18 -20.59 7.72
CA ASN A 976 1.21 -21.79 8.55
C ASN A 976 1.65 -23.05 7.78
N ASN A 977 1.64 -23.03 6.45
CA ASN A 977 2.14 -24.07 5.58
C ASN A 977 3.61 -23.81 5.20
#